data_1b3d24c56550b90b07f3768e64229ab4
#
_entry.id   1b3d24c56550b90b07f3768e64229ab4
#
_cell.length_a   1.000
_cell.length_b   1.000
_cell.length_c   1.000
_cell.angle_alpha   90.00
_cell.angle_beta   90.00
_cell.angle_gamma   90.00
#
_symmetry.space_group_name_H-M   'P 1'
#
loop_
_entity.id
_entity.type
_entity.pdbx_description
1 polymer ?
#
loop_
_entity_poly.entity_id
_entity_poly.type
_entity_poly.pdbx_seq_one_letter_code
_entity_poly.pdbx_strand_id
1 'polypeptide(L)'
;TNQTNTVTLANKVTINNTPTLTTGIIYTGSNVLTFAGNERTTSGTGVVIGTITRVYNSILSLTTSYFESPLTYLSGITTVLGGSLTVTATKAPVTSFTAGASVNRTYSFLASGVSLGLLPTLSLHYEDIELNGNNENAMQIYSSTTGSGTWSILGKSNNNSTSNFVNYTNIAIFASGYSATLADAAPVVRWIGGTSTDWNTASNWSVVGGGTARVPLATDVADLGSVAFTNQPTISNTASVRAVYFGSASTNPVTLTIASGGSLSTSGNITAGWSANKTHTIIAGAQNITIGGDLLLSDGTTGHAINLNVSTGNISVAGNVWQSGGANITFSGAGALNIGGDFNYSSGTFTAATGTVTYNGTTSQIVAAVPYNNLTISKTAAIAGINSATTVAGNLALTTSTGTCQLDLNANLTVTGNVSNAGILNANNATITVGGNWSNTGTFTPGSSTLILNGTGAQSVSASTFNNLTVNKSSGNATLGGIAVINGNLTVSSGTLDLSTFSANRSVAGGSCTLAAGTSLLAAGTFPANYNQYSFAATSTETYSGASAQTVAALTYGNLSFTGAGTKTLSGTTVVNGNLNNGSGSTLNGAANLLSISGSWINSGTFIPATGTIAFSGSGQTITGTTSFNKVNVTGSYTASGINLIFNGPMTVPAGGTFSTGAGVITLNGDVSIGGSFSNTGTLAFGGTAVQNILLKSAITSNIVSFNGSNSPAFYASAVPGIATLNINNTAGVNPVTDLLVTTALNTNATGIFNGGFFTQEIQGGMTNNGTYSSSGTVYFNPSAAQVLTINGTSFTSNGNVVFGGTGSLSISGTPTTLTHVIFANTTAVTPASNWTIGGNFILTGTAIFNAGVNTFTIAGDLTSNGTLNGNTSVFTMTGNPGNISGNPLTTFYDYTVSGSVSALNDFNVSHNFTNNNAFNATQGTVFFTGAGASIIQGTASPYNLAQFAISKSTGNTTTLAVNVTDVADLHIFSGTLDASSFTITQNNGLLSIEDNAFLLLGGTNSLPAFNAYYLDTLST
;
A
#
# COMPACT_ATOMS: atom_id res chain seq x y z
N THR A 1 -48.75 -15.42 -19.74
CA THR A 1 -47.97 -14.52 -18.85
C THR A 1 -47.83 -13.19 -19.53
N ASN A 2 -48.27 -12.17 -18.84
CA ASN A 2 -48.24 -10.77 -19.29
C ASN A 2 -46.76 -10.28 -19.31
N GLN A 3 -46.08 -10.45 -20.44
CA GLN A 3 -44.73 -9.87 -20.59
C GLN A 3 -44.63 -9.22 -21.97
N THR A 4 -44.34 -7.93 -21.98
CA THR A 4 -43.83 -7.12 -23.10
C THR A 4 -42.45 -7.58 -23.55
N ASN A 5 -42.15 -8.89 -23.51
CA ASN A 5 -40.78 -9.40 -23.71
C ASN A 5 -40.64 -9.98 -25.12
N THR A 6 -39.54 -9.66 -25.73
CA THR A 6 -39.06 -10.27 -26.96
C THR A 6 -38.35 -11.57 -26.63
N VAL A 7 -38.61 -12.60 -27.40
CA VAL A 7 -37.90 -13.88 -27.35
C VAL A 7 -37.14 -14.06 -28.66
N THR A 8 -35.87 -14.24 -28.63
CA THR A 8 -35.06 -14.60 -29.81
C THR A 8 -34.74 -16.08 -29.80
N LEU A 9 -34.97 -16.76 -30.91
CA LEU A 9 -34.66 -18.17 -31.03
C LEU A 9 -33.17 -18.39 -31.23
N ALA A 10 -32.53 -19.08 -30.29
CA ALA A 10 -31.13 -19.48 -30.42
C ALA A 10 -30.93 -20.68 -31.37
N ASN A 11 -31.99 -21.48 -31.58
CA ASN A 11 -32.02 -22.67 -32.45
C ASN A 11 -33.39 -22.81 -33.08
N LYS A 12 -33.48 -23.71 -34.08
CA LYS A 12 -34.74 -24.14 -34.66
C LYS A 12 -35.68 -24.70 -33.58
N VAL A 13 -36.91 -24.25 -33.54
CA VAL A 13 -37.96 -24.70 -32.60
C VAL A 13 -39.10 -25.33 -33.37
N THR A 14 -39.54 -26.51 -32.98
CA THR A 14 -40.73 -27.18 -33.51
C THR A 14 -41.79 -27.29 -32.44
N ILE A 15 -43.01 -26.81 -32.74
CA ILE A 15 -44.18 -26.87 -31.86
C ILE A 15 -45.18 -27.85 -32.47
N ASN A 16 -45.43 -28.95 -31.74
CA ASN A 16 -46.32 -30.04 -32.19
C ASN A 16 -47.77 -29.84 -31.75
N ASN A 17 -48.01 -29.01 -30.77
CA ASN A 17 -49.35 -28.70 -30.27
C ASN A 17 -49.82 -27.33 -30.77
N THR A 18 -51.11 -27.05 -30.66
CA THR A 18 -51.68 -25.74 -31.03
C THR A 18 -51.08 -24.64 -30.20
N PRO A 19 -50.22 -23.72 -30.78
CA PRO A 19 -49.62 -22.64 -30.02
C PRO A 19 -50.59 -21.48 -29.84
N THR A 20 -50.55 -20.89 -28.64
CA THR A 20 -51.22 -19.61 -28.36
C THR A 20 -50.15 -18.60 -28.04
N LEU A 21 -50.04 -17.53 -28.84
CA LEU A 21 -49.12 -16.41 -28.60
C LEU A 21 -49.92 -15.26 -28.00
N THR A 22 -49.98 -15.22 -26.67
CA THR A 22 -50.87 -14.31 -25.94
C THR A 22 -50.49 -12.84 -26.17
N THR A 23 -49.22 -12.51 -25.95
CA THR A 23 -48.64 -11.18 -26.21
C THR A 23 -47.13 -11.30 -26.43
N GLY A 24 -46.49 -10.26 -27.02
CA GLY A 24 -45.04 -10.17 -27.20
C GLY A 24 -44.56 -10.58 -28.58
N ILE A 25 -43.25 -10.51 -28.79
CA ILE A 25 -42.63 -10.76 -30.10
C ILE A 25 -41.63 -11.92 -29.98
N ILE A 26 -41.71 -12.86 -30.92
CA ILE A 26 -40.69 -13.88 -31.12
C ILE A 26 -39.86 -13.48 -32.35
N TYR A 27 -38.56 -13.29 -32.19
CA TYR A 27 -37.61 -13.12 -33.29
C TYR A 27 -37.00 -14.48 -33.60
N THR A 28 -37.11 -14.94 -34.83
CA THR A 28 -36.51 -16.21 -35.23
C THR A 28 -35.02 -16.05 -35.59
N GLY A 29 -34.57 -14.85 -35.93
CA GLY A 29 -33.21 -14.60 -36.46
C GLY A 29 -32.96 -15.44 -37.71
N SER A 30 -31.85 -16.11 -37.77
CA SER A 30 -31.51 -17.09 -38.83
C SER A 30 -32.16 -18.48 -38.63
N ASN A 31 -32.94 -18.67 -37.56
CA ASN A 31 -33.59 -19.91 -37.21
C ASN A 31 -35.03 -19.99 -37.79
N VAL A 32 -35.67 -21.13 -37.63
CA VAL A 32 -37.04 -21.35 -38.10
C VAL A 32 -37.90 -21.80 -36.94
N LEU A 33 -39.06 -21.19 -36.81
CA LEU A 33 -40.14 -21.64 -35.93
C LEU A 33 -41.08 -22.54 -36.75
N THR A 34 -41.12 -23.81 -36.40
CA THR A 34 -41.94 -24.79 -37.13
C THR A 34 -43.21 -25.14 -36.33
N PHE A 35 -44.38 -25.01 -36.98
CA PHE A 35 -45.65 -25.53 -36.45
C PHE A 35 -45.94 -26.85 -37.19
N ALA A 36 -45.87 -27.95 -36.46
CA ALA A 36 -46.01 -29.27 -37.01
C ALA A 36 -47.35 -29.89 -36.57
N GLY A 37 -48.32 -29.89 -37.46
CA GLY A 37 -49.56 -30.58 -37.31
C GLY A 37 -50.76 -29.75 -36.87
N ASN A 38 -50.62 -28.74 -36.08
CA ASN A 38 -51.75 -27.94 -35.56
C ASN A 38 -51.65 -26.46 -35.90
N GLU A 39 -52.79 -25.79 -36.07
CA GLU A 39 -52.86 -24.35 -36.30
C GLU A 39 -52.48 -23.59 -35.01
N ARG A 40 -51.94 -22.40 -35.18
CA ARG A 40 -51.90 -21.48 -34.04
C ARG A 40 -53.33 -21.04 -33.68
N THR A 41 -53.60 -20.75 -32.42
CA THR A 41 -54.88 -20.15 -32.03
C THR A 41 -55.03 -18.73 -32.61
N THR A 42 -56.24 -18.32 -32.92
CA THR A 42 -56.57 -16.95 -33.31
C THR A 42 -56.69 -16.02 -32.12
N SER A 43 -56.50 -16.53 -30.89
CA SER A 43 -56.47 -15.76 -29.66
C SER A 43 -55.08 -15.27 -29.37
N GLY A 44 -54.97 -14.03 -28.80
CA GLY A 44 -53.72 -13.38 -28.45
C GLY A 44 -53.18 -12.46 -29.53
N THR A 45 -52.39 -11.50 -29.13
CA THR A 45 -51.78 -10.45 -29.98
C THR A 45 -50.25 -10.66 -30.22
N GLY A 46 -49.73 -11.80 -29.80
CA GLY A 46 -48.31 -12.09 -29.98
C GLY A 46 -47.92 -12.28 -31.44
N VAL A 47 -46.79 -11.75 -31.86
CA VAL A 47 -46.29 -11.70 -33.25
C VAL A 47 -44.98 -12.47 -33.37
N VAL A 48 -44.69 -13.06 -34.52
CA VAL A 48 -43.39 -13.67 -34.86
C VAL A 48 -42.76 -12.86 -36.00
N ILE A 49 -41.57 -12.34 -35.79
CA ILE A 49 -40.72 -11.71 -36.82
C ILE A 49 -39.64 -12.70 -37.26
N GLY A 50 -39.59 -13.01 -38.52
CA GLY A 50 -38.68 -13.97 -39.13
C GLY A 50 -39.41 -15.13 -39.79
N THR A 51 -38.81 -16.32 -39.82
CA THR A 51 -39.28 -17.44 -40.63
C THR A 51 -40.10 -18.44 -39.80
N ILE A 52 -41.34 -18.67 -40.29
CA ILE A 52 -42.27 -19.68 -39.78
C ILE A 52 -42.49 -20.69 -40.86
N THR A 53 -42.36 -21.95 -40.53
CA THR A 53 -42.74 -23.06 -41.42
C THR A 53 -43.92 -23.82 -40.84
N ARG A 54 -44.96 -23.93 -41.62
CA ARG A 54 -46.12 -24.77 -41.37
C ARG A 54 -45.94 -26.11 -42.07
N VAL A 55 -45.98 -27.20 -41.33
CA VAL A 55 -45.91 -28.56 -41.91
C VAL A 55 -47.25 -29.26 -41.73
N TYR A 56 -47.82 -29.83 -42.79
CA TYR A 56 -49.16 -30.42 -42.80
C TYR A 56 -49.09 -31.96 -42.63
N ASN A 57 -49.66 -32.47 -41.55
CA ASN A 57 -49.68 -33.90 -41.23
C ASN A 57 -50.82 -34.65 -41.84
N SER A 58 -51.65 -33.99 -42.64
CA SER A 58 -52.79 -34.56 -43.32
C SER A 58 -53.13 -33.84 -44.62
N ILE A 59 -53.91 -34.46 -45.51
CA ILE A 59 -54.46 -33.78 -46.67
C ILE A 59 -55.69 -33.00 -46.20
N LEU A 60 -55.55 -31.67 -46.35
CA LEU A 60 -56.62 -30.72 -46.02
C LEU A 60 -57.14 -30.07 -47.29
N SER A 61 -58.42 -29.86 -47.41
CA SER A 61 -59.00 -29.14 -48.52
C SER A 61 -59.70 -27.88 -48.05
N LEU A 62 -59.42 -26.75 -48.75
CA LEU A 62 -59.97 -25.43 -48.45
C LEU A 62 -59.73 -24.94 -47.04
N THR A 63 -58.58 -25.30 -46.48
CA THR A 63 -58.19 -24.92 -45.11
C THR A 63 -57.65 -23.48 -45.05
N THR A 64 -57.54 -22.94 -43.83
CA THR A 64 -56.88 -21.67 -43.52
C THR A 64 -55.64 -21.91 -42.68
N SER A 65 -54.55 -21.29 -43.02
CA SER A 65 -53.30 -21.33 -42.24
C SER A 65 -52.90 -19.94 -41.78
N TYR A 66 -52.69 -19.84 -40.47
CA TYR A 66 -52.25 -18.64 -39.80
C TYR A 66 -50.74 -18.65 -39.56
N PHE A 67 -50.07 -17.46 -39.60
CA PHE A 67 -48.61 -17.34 -39.53
C PHE A 67 -48.12 -16.49 -38.35
N GLU A 68 -47.42 -15.41 -38.61
CA GLU A 68 -46.75 -14.57 -37.58
C GLU A 68 -47.77 -13.83 -36.70
N SER A 69 -48.97 -13.57 -37.17
CA SER A 69 -50.10 -12.95 -36.51
C SER A 69 -51.39 -13.73 -36.76
N PRO A 70 -52.41 -13.66 -35.89
CA PRO A 70 -53.73 -14.24 -36.21
C PRO A 70 -54.43 -13.50 -37.35
N LEU A 71 -53.93 -12.35 -37.75
CA LEU A 71 -54.43 -11.54 -38.84
C LEU A 71 -53.68 -11.76 -40.17
N THR A 72 -52.54 -12.48 -40.11
CA THR A 72 -51.82 -12.92 -41.31
C THR A 72 -52.13 -14.35 -41.61
N TYR A 73 -52.89 -14.59 -42.66
CA TYR A 73 -53.34 -15.94 -43.05
C TYR A 73 -53.47 -16.12 -44.56
N LEU A 74 -53.41 -17.32 -44.95
CA LEU A 74 -53.78 -17.76 -46.29
C LEU A 74 -54.92 -18.80 -46.17
N SER A 75 -56.08 -18.53 -46.72
CA SER A 75 -57.24 -19.43 -46.70
C SER A 75 -57.53 -20.00 -48.08
N GLY A 76 -58.37 -21.04 -48.14
CA GLY A 76 -58.71 -21.67 -49.39
C GLY A 76 -57.61 -22.46 -50.04
N ILE A 77 -56.70 -23.03 -49.20
CA ILE A 77 -55.59 -23.87 -49.68
C ILE A 77 -55.91 -25.35 -49.57
N THR A 78 -55.34 -26.14 -50.43
CA THR A 78 -55.36 -27.63 -50.36
C THR A 78 -53.94 -28.11 -50.14
N THR A 79 -53.75 -29.00 -49.16
CA THR A 79 -52.42 -29.49 -48.74
C THR A 79 -52.30 -30.97 -49.04
N VAL A 80 -51.08 -31.48 -49.20
CA VAL A 80 -50.74 -32.91 -49.21
C VAL A 80 -50.04 -33.28 -47.90
N LEU A 81 -50.00 -34.55 -47.58
CA LEU A 81 -49.25 -35.07 -46.42
C LEU A 81 -47.80 -34.74 -46.55
N GLY A 82 -47.19 -34.11 -45.52
CA GLY A 82 -45.86 -33.63 -45.53
C GLY A 82 -45.63 -32.32 -46.33
N GLY A 83 -46.69 -31.73 -46.92
CA GLY A 83 -46.62 -30.40 -47.53
C GLY A 83 -46.25 -29.37 -46.52
N SER A 84 -45.63 -28.29 -46.95
CA SER A 84 -45.23 -27.19 -46.09
C SER A 84 -45.39 -25.83 -46.75
N LEU A 85 -45.74 -24.84 -45.93
CA LEU A 85 -45.79 -23.47 -46.31
C LEU A 85 -44.91 -22.65 -45.34
N THR A 86 -43.84 -22.04 -45.86
CA THR A 86 -42.94 -21.20 -45.11
C THR A 86 -43.26 -19.76 -45.39
N VAL A 87 -43.44 -18.98 -44.34
CA VAL A 87 -43.63 -17.52 -44.43
C VAL A 87 -42.53 -16.85 -43.63
N THR A 88 -41.81 -15.94 -44.25
CA THR A 88 -40.86 -15.06 -43.61
C THR A 88 -41.41 -13.67 -43.54
N ALA A 89 -41.71 -13.19 -42.36
CA ALA A 89 -42.06 -11.80 -42.10
C ALA A 89 -40.79 -11.02 -41.72
N THR A 90 -40.40 -10.10 -42.58
CA THR A 90 -39.25 -9.24 -42.38
C THR A 90 -39.72 -7.84 -42.00
N LYS A 91 -39.29 -7.31 -40.90
CA LYS A 91 -39.56 -5.93 -40.45
C LYS A 91 -38.68 -4.94 -41.22
N ALA A 92 -38.97 -4.79 -42.50
CA ALA A 92 -38.26 -3.90 -43.39
C ALA A 92 -39.22 -3.53 -44.55
N PRO A 93 -39.10 -2.32 -45.08
CA PRO A 93 -39.81 -1.92 -46.28
C PRO A 93 -39.23 -2.61 -47.53
N VAL A 94 -39.94 -2.56 -48.60
CA VAL A 94 -39.45 -3.05 -49.89
C VAL A 94 -38.36 -2.10 -50.44
N THR A 95 -37.23 -2.66 -50.82
CA THR A 95 -36.06 -1.86 -51.26
C THR A 95 -36.17 -1.30 -52.68
N SER A 96 -37.03 -1.81 -53.55
CA SER A 96 -37.22 -1.36 -54.94
C SER A 96 -38.67 -1.03 -55.29
N PHE A 97 -39.40 -0.48 -54.32
CA PHE A 97 -40.83 -0.26 -54.45
C PHE A 97 -41.11 1.06 -55.20
N THR A 98 -41.57 0.98 -56.41
CA THR A 98 -41.78 2.12 -57.32
C THR A 98 -43.15 2.82 -57.13
N ALA A 99 -44.07 2.26 -56.36
CA ALA A 99 -45.38 2.82 -56.09
C ALA A 99 -45.48 3.73 -54.88
N GLY A 100 -44.31 4.13 -54.32
CA GLY A 100 -44.27 4.97 -53.15
C GLY A 100 -43.48 4.36 -52.02
N ALA A 101 -43.89 4.53 -50.80
CA ALA A 101 -43.34 3.79 -49.66
C ALA A 101 -44.20 2.55 -49.40
N SER A 102 -43.61 1.38 -49.20
CA SER A 102 -44.35 0.24 -48.59
C SER A 102 -44.36 0.42 -47.07
N VAL A 103 -45.26 -0.26 -46.40
CA VAL A 103 -45.14 -0.43 -44.96
C VAL A 103 -43.79 -1.09 -44.62
N ASN A 104 -43.26 -0.88 -43.39
CA ASN A 104 -42.03 -1.50 -42.91
C ASN A 104 -42.19 -2.95 -42.56
N ARG A 105 -42.91 -3.69 -43.41
CA ARG A 105 -43.09 -5.16 -43.31
C ARG A 105 -43.20 -5.77 -44.69
N THR A 106 -42.42 -6.77 -44.93
CA THR A 106 -42.42 -7.54 -46.17
C THR A 106 -42.59 -9.01 -45.84
N TYR A 107 -43.41 -9.70 -46.61
CA TYR A 107 -43.69 -11.12 -46.51
C TYR A 107 -43.11 -11.85 -47.69
N SER A 108 -42.41 -12.97 -47.46
CA SER A 108 -42.05 -13.93 -48.51
C SER A 108 -42.63 -15.28 -48.20
N PHE A 109 -43.12 -15.92 -49.24
CA PHE A 109 -43.84 -17.21 -49.18
C PHE A 109 -43.07 -18.25 -49.97
N LEU A 110 -42.89 -19.43 -49.38
CA LEU A 110 -42.30 -20.58 -50.06
C LEU A 110 -43.22 -21.79 -49.77
N ALA A 111 -43.85 -22.32 -50.81
CA ALA A 111 -44.79 -23.41 -50.72
C ALA A 111 -44.21 -24.70 -51.32
N SER A 112 -44.50 -25.84 -50.69
CA SER A 112 -44.17 -27.18 -51.17
C SER A 112 -45.34 -28.10 -50.84
N GLY A 113 -45.96 -28.65 -51.83
CA GLY A 113 -47.16 -29.54 -51.66
C GLY A 113 -48.40 -28.81 -51.15
N VAL A 114 -48.52 -27.53 -51.45
CA VAL A 114 -49.68 -26.66 -51.14
C VAL A 114 -50.16 -26.05 -52.43
N SER A 115 -51.43 -26.06 -52.68
CA SER A 115 -52.08 -25.45 -53.87
C SER A 115 -53.27 -24.59 -53.43
N LEU A 116 -53.62 -23.62 -54.27
CA LEU A 116 -54.76 -22.74 -54.08
C LEU A 116 -56.02 -23.47 -54.50
N GLY A 117 -57.10 -23.40 -53.67
CA GLY A 117 -58.42 -23.93 -54.00
C GLY A 117 -59.34 -22.82 -54.55
N LEU A 118 -60.64 -22.95 -54.27
CA LEU A 118 -61.62 -21.93 -54.68
C LEU A 118 -61.57 -20.70 -53.76
N LEU A 119 -61.56 -19.52 -54.38
CA LEU A 119 -61.58 -18.20 -53.69
C LEU A 119 -60.50 -18.04 -52.56
N PRO A 120 -59.19 -18.29 -52.82
CA PRO A 120 -58.20 -18.18 -51.78
C PRO A 120 -58.05 -16.71 -51.36
N THR A 121 -57.89 -16.52 -50.05
CA THR A 121 -57.71 -15.16 -49.44
C THR A 121 -56.38 -15.06 -48.80
N LEU A 122 -55.62 -14.05 -49.20
CA LEU A 122 -54.39 -13.62 -48.51
C LEU A 122 -54.74 -12.44 -47.60
N SER A 123 -54.40 -12.55 -46.33
CA SER A 123 -54.46 -11.46 -45.34
C SER A 123 -53.08 -11.17 -44.81
N LEU A 124 -52.73 -9.91 -44.79
CA LEU A 124 -51.43 -9.41 -44.27
C LEU A 124 -51.71 -8.41 -43.15
N HIS A 125 -51.00 -8.60 -42.07
CA HIS A 125 -51.03 -7.74 -40.90
C HIS A 125 -49.91 -6.72 -40.93
N TYR A 126 -50.11 -5.58 -40.32
CA TYR A 126 -49.08 -4.55 -40.06
C TYR A 126 -49.29 -3.94 -38.67
N GLU A 127 -48.30 -3.24 -38.13
CA GLU A 127 -48.41 -2.44 -36.91
C GLU A 127 -48.46 -0.96 -37.28
N ASP A 128 -49.15 -0.10 -36.51
CA ASP A 128 -49.22 1.34 -36.75
C ASP A 128 -47.83 1.98 -36.93
N ILE A 129 -46.85 1.50 -36.17
CA ILE A 129 -45.47 1.99 -36.27
C ILE A 129 -44.80 1.61 -37.60
N GLU A 130 -45.37 0.69 -38.36
CA GLU A 130 -44.84 0.20 -39.63
C GLU A 130 -45.44 0.92 -40.84
N LEU A 131 -46.35 1.82 -40.62
CA LEU A 131 -47.10 2.50 -41.70
C LEU A 131 -46.23 3.22 -42.70
N ASN A 132 -45.06 3.72 -42.27
CA ASN A 132 -44.07 4.37 -43.15
C ASN A 132 -44.71 5.49 -44.03
N GLY A 133 -45.64 6.26 -43.45
CA GLY A 133 -46.35 7.34 -44.11
C GLY A 133 -47.48 6.88 -45.01
N ASN A 134 -47.82 5.59 -45.05
CA ASN A 134 -48.99 5.07 -45.79
C ASN A 134 -50.30 5.46 -45.13
N ASN A 135 -51.31 5.79 -45.92
CA ASN A 135 -52.67 6.01 -45.46
C ASN A 135 -53.35 4.67 -45.28
N GLU A 136 -53.60 4.27 -44.03
CA GLU A 136 -54.20 2.99 -43.66
C GLU A 136 -55.49 2.68 -44.44
N ASN A 137 -56.37 3.65 -44.59
CA ASN A 137 -57.66 3.52 -45.31
C ASN A 137 -57.47 3.29 -46.80
N ALA A 138 -56.33 3.67 -47.36
CA ALA A 138 -56.03 3.54 -48.77
C ALA A 138 -55.10 2.32 -49.06
N MET A 139 -54.64 1.62 -48.07
CA MET A 139 -53.73 0.49 -48.23
C MET A 139 -54.29 -0.65 -49.05
N GLN A 140 -53.41 -1.26 -49.85
CA GLN A 140 -53.67 -2.41 -50.72
C GLN A 140 -52.50 -3.35 -50.64
N ILE A 141 -52.69 -4.63 -51.04
CA ILE A 141 -51.62 -5.61 -51.13
C ILE A 141 -50.90 -5.40 -52.47
N TYR A 142 -49.59 -5.34 -52.39
CA TYR A 142 -48.66 -5.42 -53.53
C TYR A 142 -47.89 -6.73 -53.47
N SER A 143 -47.62 -7.31 -54.65
CA SER A 143 -46.94 -8.60 -54.75
C SER A 143 -45.84 -8.57 -55.80
N SER A 144 -44.85 -9.44 -55.57
CA SER A 144 -43.76 -9.74 -56.51
C SER A 144 -43.55 -11.24 -56.56
N THR A 145 -43.30 -11.79 -57.75
CA THR A 145 -43.03 -13.23 -57.94
C THR A 145 -41.55 -13.58 -57.71
N THR A 146 -40.67 -12.60 -57.68
CA THR A 146 -39.23 -12.81 -57.58
C THR A 146 -38.57 -12.15 -56.36
N GLY A 147 -39.32 -11.44 -55.51
CA GLY A 147 -38.83 -10.74 -54.33
C GLY A 147 -37.90 -9.54 -54.62
N SER A 148 -37.47 -9.37 -55.86
CA SER A 148 -36.53 -8.34 -56.24
C SER A 148 -36.89 -7.74 -57.59
N GLY A 149 -37.50 -6.64 -57.71
CA GLY A 149 -37.60 -5.93 -58.97
C GLY A 149 -38.97 -5.33 -59.26
N THR A 150 -39.99 -6.08 -59.71
CA THR A 150 -41.25 -5.50 -60.13
C THR A 150 -42.37 -5.86 -59.13
N TRP A 151 -42.89 -4.82 -58.47
CA TRP A 151 -44.02 -4.93 -57.59
C TRP A 151 -45.27 -4.50 -58.32
N SER A 152 -46.31 -5.38 -58.28
CA SER A 152 -47.58 -5.15 -58.90
C SER A 152 -48.67 -5.08 -57.85
N ILE A 153 -49.62 -4.15 -58.06
CA ILE A 153 -50.80 -4.07 -57.18
C ILE A 153 -51.63 -5.35 -57.32
N LEU A 154 -51.87 -5.97 -56.22
CA LEU A 154 -52.81 -7.08 -56.15
C LEU A 154 -54.24 -6.58 -55.85
N GLY A 155 -54.32 -5.53 -55.00
CA GLY A 155 -55.54 -4.92 -54.59
C GLY A 155 -55.94 -5.21 -53.12
N LYS A 156 -57.20 -4.91 -52.83
CA LYS A 156 -57.83 -5.24 -51.54
C LYS A 156 -59.26 -5.69 -51.70
N SER A 157 -59.68 -6.66 -50.91
CA SER A 157 -61.11 -6.99 -50.72
C SER A 157 -61.62 -6.36 -49.42
N ASN A 158 -60.79 -6.26 -48.43
CA ASN A 158 -61.08 -5.56 -47.18
C ASN A 158 -59.81 -4.96 -46.62
N ASN A 159 -59.95 -3.83 -45.94
CA ASN A 159 -58.88 -3.16 -45.20
C ASN A 159 -59.47 -2.71 -43.87
N ASN A 160 -58.82 -3.11 -42.77
CA ASN A 160 -59.27 -2.78 -41.41
C ASN A 160 -58.14 -2.07 -40.66
N SER A 161 -58.24 -0.74 -40.58
CA SER A 161 -57.30 0.13 -39.89
C SER A 161 -57.40 0.05 -38.35
N THR A 162 -58.46 -0.51 -37.79
CA THR A 162 -58.59 -0.74 -36.36
C THR A 162 -57.88 -2.03 -35.89
N SER A 163 -57.83 -3.00 -36.79
CA SER A 163 -57.17 -4.31 -36.53
C SER A 163 -55.90 -4.48 -37.33
N ASN A 164 -55.49 -3.49 -38.10
CA ASN A 164 -54.24 -3.41 -38.86
C ASN A 164 -54.02 -4.60 -39.82
N PHE A 165 -54.97 -4.84 -40.70
CA PHE A 165 -54.81 -5.82 -41.76
C PHE A 165 -55.44 -5.40 -43.05
N VAL A 166 -54.90 -5.89 -44.16
CA VAL A 166 -55.47 -5.82 -45.50
C VAL A 166 -55.57 -7.21 -46.04
N ASN A 167 -56.76 -7.58 -46.56
CA ASN A 167 -56.90 -8.86 -47.24
C ASN A 167 -57.36 -8.68 -48.71
N TYR A 168 -57.01 -9.68 -49.51
CA TYR A 168 -57.50 -9.80 -50.88
C TYR A 168 -57.95 -11.22 -51.16
N THR A 169 -59.18 -11.38 -51.62
CA THR A 169 -59.82 -12.66 -51.95
C THR A 169 -59.67 -12.94 -53.42
N ASN A 170 -59.52 -14.22 -53.77
CA ASN A 170 -59.36 -14.67 -55.15
C ASN A 170 -57.98 -14.44 -55.74
N ILE A 171 -56.96 -14.66 -54.98
CA ILE A 171 -55.61 -14.60 -55.51
C ILE A 171 -55.34 -15.65 -56.54
N ALA A 172 -54.92 -15.30 -57.74
CA ALA A 172 -54.80 -16.18 -58.93
C ALA A 172 -53.42 -16.87 -58.99
N ILE A 173 -52.37 -16.36 -58.30
CA ILE A 173 -51.01 -16.89 -58.40
C ILE A 173 -50.39 -16.96 -56.99
N PHE A 174 -49.96 -18.18 -56.61
CA PHE A 174 -49.19 -18.42 -55.46
C PHE A 174 -48.06 -19.38 -55.84
N ALA A 175 -46.99 -18.86 -56.36
CA ALA A 175 -45.79 -19.64 -56.74
C ALA A 175 -44.76 -19.63 -55.63
N SER A 176 -43.87 -20.61 -55.63
CA SER A 176 -42.67 -20.61 -54.78
C SER A 176 -41.86 -19.31 -55.03
N GLY A 177 -41.49 -18.58 -53.97
CA GLY A 177 -40.79 -17.30 -54.08
C GLY A 177 -41.73 -16.06 -54.22
N TYR A 178 -43.00 -16.18 -53.95
CA TYR A 178 -43.92 -15.07 -53.87
C TYR A 178 -43.64 -14.14 -52.70
N SER A 179 -43.55 -12.83 -52.97
CA SER A 179 -43.43 -11.83 -51.90
C SER A 179 -44.59 -10.86 -51.91
N ALA A 180 -44.99 -10.37 -50.76
CA ALA A 180 -46.07 -9.39 -50.64
C ALA A 180 -45.73 -8.31 -49.60
N THR A 181 -46.29 -7.13 -49.79
CA THR A 181 -46.23 -5.98 -48.87
C THR A 181 -47.50 -5.16 -48.97
N LEU A 182 -47.66 -4.18 -48.11
CA LEU A 182 -48.77 -3.22 -48.12
C LEU A 182 -48.29 -1.82 -48.48
N ALA A 183 -49.06 -1.09 -49.27
CA ALA A 183 -48.82 0.34 -49.54
C ALA A 183 -50.09 1.02 -50.00
N ASP A 184 -50.20 2.33 -49.89
CA ASP A 184 -51.17 3.15 -50.63
C ASP A 184 -50.56 3.65 -51.94
N ALA A 185 -51.35 4.16 -52.85
CA ALA A 185 -50.92 4.72 -54.15
C ALA A 185 -50.66 6.23 -54.02
N ALA A 186 -49.43 6.66 -53.91
CA ALA A 186 -49.07 8.08 -53.84
C ALA A 186 -48.64 8.67 -55.23
N PRO A 187 -48.92 9.92 -55.54
CA PRO A 187 -48.36 10.57 -56.70
C PRO A 187 -46.81 10.63 -56.66
N VAL A 188 -46.21 10.36 -57.81
CA VAL A 188 -44.74 10.48 -57.95
C VAL A 188 -44.38 11.72 -58.74
N VAL A 189 -43.52 12.57 -58.17
CA VAL A 189 -43.01 13.77 -58.79
C VAL A 189 -41.50 13.62 -58.95
N ARG A 190 -41.08 13.65 -60.22
CA ARG A 190 -39.72 13.23 -60.60
C ARG A 190 -38.83 14.41 -60.89
N TRP A 191 -37.62 14.38 -60.36
CA TRP A 191 -36.58 15.38 -60.63
C TRP A 191 -36.02 15.24 -62.04
N ILE A 192 -36.09 16.30 -62.81
CA ILE A 192 -35.47 16.42 -64.14
C ILE A 192 -34.34 17.48 -64.19
N GLY A 193 -34.27 18.37 -63.15
CA GLY A 193 -33.17 19.31 -62.95
C GLY A 193 -32.82 20.16 -64.19
N GLY A 194 -33.78 20.41 -65.03
CA GLY A 194 -33.53 21.02 -66.34
C GLY A 194 -33.26 22.50 -66.28
N THR A 195 -33.67 23.20 -65.26
CA THR A 195 -33.57 24.65 -65.16
C THR A 195 -32.47 25.08 -64.15
N SER A 196 -32.38 24.47 -63.02
CA SER A 196 -31.46 24.82 -61.92
C SER A 196 -31.27 23.71 -60.98
N THR A 197 -30.45 23.91 -59.90
CA THR A 197 -30.31 23.02 -58.76
C THR A 197 -31.44 23.18 -57.71
N ASP A 198 -32.24 24.28 -57.81
CA ASP A 198 -33.18 24.62 -56.75
C ASP A 198 -34.37 23.64 -56.70
N TRP A 199 -34.58 23.00 -55.55
CA TRP A 199 -35.70 22.11 -55.28
C TRP A 199 -37.06 22.78 -55.49
N ASN A 200 -37.21 24.08 -55.16
CA ASN A 200 -38.46 24.82 -55.18
C ASN A 200 -38.83 25.37 -56.52
N THR A 201 -38.03 25.18 -57.58
CA THR A 201 -38.32 25.56 -58.93
C THR A 201 -39.17 24.49 -59.63
N ALA A 202 -40.45 24.78 -59.93
CA ALA A 202 -41.41 23.80 -60.45
C ALA A 202 -40.92 23.17 -61.78
N SER A 203 -40.22 23.94 -62.68
CA SER A 203 -39.67 23.41 -63.95
C SER A 203 -38.53 22.44 -63.84
N ASN A 204 -38.01 22.22 -62.59
CA ASN A 204 -37.05 21.13 -62.29
C ASN A 204 -37.76 19.81 -62.08
N TRP A 205 -39.06 19.76 -62.07
CA TRP A 205 -39.85 18.56 -61.73
C TRP A 205 -40.86 18.20 -62.89
N SER A 206 -41.14 16.91 -62.95
CA SER A 206 -42.22 16.39 -63.81
C SER A 206 -43.13 15.44 -63.00
N VAL A 207 -44.43 15.53 -63.19
CA VAL A 207 -45.41 14.62 -62.56
C VAL A 207 -45.53 13.35 -63.41
N VAL A 208 -45.26 12.17 -62.71
CA VAL A 208 -45.39 10.88 -63.41
C VAL A 208 -46.86 10.60 -63.69
N GLY A 209 -47.18 10.20 -64.92
CA GLY A 209 -48.56 10.05 -65.45
C GLY A 209 -49.17 11.25 -66.04
N GLY A 210 -48.42 12.39 -66.15
CA GLY A 210 -48.86 13.63 -66.75
C GLY A 210 -49.36 14.66 -65.75
N GLY A 211 -49.42 15.94 -66.17
CA GLY A 211 -49.84 17.08 -65.37
C GLY A 211 -48.88 18.27 -65.42
N THR A 212 -49.27 19.35 -64.82
CA THR A 212 -48.42 20.56 -64.75
C THR A 212 -47.19 20.34 -63.89
N ALA A 213 -46.00 20.68 -64.30
CA ALA A 213 -44.76 20.65 -63.54
C ALA A 213 -44.93 21.44 -62.25
N ARG A 214 -44.61 20.79 -61.13
CA ARG A 214 -44.76 21.37 -59.78
C ARG A 214 -43.74 20.78 -58.83
N VAL A 215 -43.44 21.47 -57.77
CA VAL A 215 -42.66 21.00 -56.65
C VAL A 215 -43.42 19.87 -55.94
N PRO A 216 -42.74 18.83 -55.46
CA PRO A 216 -43.41 17.77 -54.67
C PRO A 216 -44.08 18.34 -53.43
N LEU A 217 -45.29 17.86 -53.13
CA LEU A 217 -46.10 18.15 -51.94
C LEU A 217 -45.87 17.06 -50.87
N ALA A 218 -46.39 17.29 -49.65
CA ALA A 218 -46.24 16.37 -48.50
C ALA A 218 -46.88 14.99 -48.78
N THR A 219 -47.73 14.88 -49.77
CA THR A 219 -48.40 13.61 -50.20
C THR A 219 -47.66 12.91 -51.33
N ASP A 220 -46.64 13.51 -51.89
CA ASP A 220 -45.95 13.00 -53.06
C ASP A 220 -44.65 12.25 -52.73
N VAL A 221 -44.30 11.31 -53.58
CA VAL A 221 -42.98 10.70 -53.59
C VAL A 221 -42.08 11.56 -54.44
N ALA A 222 -41.00 12.10 -53.87
CA ALA A 222 -39.97 12.79 -54.65
C ALA A 222 -39.01 11.75 -55.25
N ASP A 223 -39.10 11.56 -56.55
CA ASP A 223 -38.30 10.56 -57.28
C ASP A 223 -37.09 11.27 -57.92
N LEU A 224 -35.85 10.95 -57.40
CA LEU A 224 -34.59 11.54 -57.78
C LEU A 224 -33.75 10.51 -58.56
N GLY A 225 -33.54 10.69 -59.85
CA GLY A 225 -32.60 9.86 -60.64
C GLY A 225 -33.23 8.68 -61.38
N SER A 226 -34.53 8.52 -61.42
CA SER A 226 -35.25 7.58 -62.30
C SER A 226 -35.24 7.98 -63.76
N VAL A 227 -34.81 9.22 -64.07
CA VAL A 227 -34.53 9.74 -65.44
C VAL A 227 -33.22 10.51 -65.44
N ALA A 228 -32.70 10.77 -66.64
CA ALA A 228 -31.55 11.65 -66.75
C ALA A 228 -31.92 13.09 -66.30
N PHE A 229 -31.01 13.73 -65.61
CA PHE A 229 -31.17 15.10 -65.11
C PHE A 229 -29.87 15.90 -65.34
N THR A 230 -29.99 17.24 -65.45
CA THR A 230 -28.84 18.13 -65.72
C THR A 230 -28.21 18.64 -64.40
N ASN A 231 -29.02 19.08 -63.47
CA ASN A 231 -28.58 19.72 -62.25
C ASN A 231 -28.91 18.82 -61.01
N GLN A 232 -27.99 18.77 -60.04
CA GLN A 232 -28.22 18.07 -58.77
C GLN A 232 -29.24 18.81 -57.90
N PRO A 233 -30.13 18.11 -57.17
CA PRO A 233 -31.14 18.75 -56.34
C PRO A 233 -30.51 19.39 -55.08
N THR A 234 -30.92 20.65 -54.84
CA THR A 234 -30.52 21.42 -53.66
C THR A 234 -31.75 21.97 -52.96
N ILE A 235 -31.94 21.64 -51.69
CA ILE A 235 -33.01 22.14 -50.82
C ILE A 235 -32.46 23.33 -50.05
N SER A 236 -32.91 24.56 -50.37
CA SER A 236 -32.53 25.83 -49.73
C SER A 236 -33.62 26.37 -48.79
N ASN A 237 -34.82 25.79 -48.82
CA ASN A 237 -35.95 26.09 -47.94
C ASN A 237 -36.53 24.80 -47.39
N THR A 238 -37.59 24.85 -46.59
CA THR A 238 -38.27 23.65 -46.11
C THR A 238 -38.90 22.85 -47.24
N ALA A 239 -38.51 21.60 -47.39
CA ALA A 239 -39.14 20.61 -48.25
C ALA A 239 -39.90 19.58 -47.42
N SER A 240 -41.19 19.34 -47.74
CA SER A 240 -41.99 18.31 -47.09
C SER A 240 -42.57 17.39 -48.17
N VAL A 241 -42.24 16.13 -48.11
CA VAL A 241 -42.69 15.10 -49.06
C VAL A 241 -43.12 13.83 -48.32
N ARG A 242 -43.87 12.98 -49.01
CA ARG A 242 -44.21 11.68 -48.43
C ARG A 242 -43.00 10.78 -48.30
N ALA A 243 -42.18 10.65 -49.32
CA ALA A 243 -40.98 9.84 -49.38
C ALA A 243 -39.95 10.40 -50.35
N VAL A 244 -38.70 10.03 -50.20
CA VAL A 244 -37.65 10.27 -51.19
C VAL A 244 -37.18 8.96 -51.74
N TYR A 245 -37.22 8.83 -53.08
CA TYR A 245 -36.76 7.67 -53.80
C TYR A 245 -35.59 8.04 -54.73
N PHE A 246 -34.44 7.37 -54.58
CA PHE A 246 -33.30 7.52 -55.46
C PHE A 246 -33.35 6.47 -56.56
N GLY A 247 -33.69 6.87 -57.79
CA GLY A 247 -33.74 5.96 -58.93
C GLY A 247 -32.37 5.63 -59.50
N SER A 248 -32.23 4.47 -60.08
CA SER A 248 -30.97 3.96 -60.66
C SER A 248 -30.86 4.13 -62.18
N ALA A 249 -31.90 4.67 -62.87
CA ALA A 249 -31.93 4.76 -64.33
C ALA A 249 -31.08 5.91 -64.89
N SER A 250 -30.86 6.99 -64.11
CA SER A 250 -29.94 8.08 -64.52
C SER A 250 -28.50 7.55 -64.69
N THR A 251 -27.75 8.09 -65.62
CA THR A 251 -26.31 7.76 -65.79
C THR A 251 -25.47 8.28 -64.62
N ASN A 252 -25.87 9.41 -64.02
CA ASN A 252 -25.16 10.02 -62.90
C ASN A 252 -25.79 9.64 -61.57
N PRO A 253 -24.98 9.39 -60.53
CA PRO A 253 -25.52 9.26 -59.18
C PRO A 253 -26.14 10.61 -58.71
N VAL A 254 -27.16 10.55 -57.88
CA VAL A 254 -27.80 11.71 -57.27
C VAL A 254 -27.02 12.18 -56.04
N THR A 255 -26.76 13.48 -55.97
CA THR A 255 -26.33 14.16 -54.74
C THR A 255 -27.43 15.13 -54.31
N LEU A 256 -28.14 14.79 -53.27
CA LEU A 256 -29.13 15.68 -52.65
C LEU A 256 -28.46 16.54 -51.61
N THR A 257 -28.44 17.84 -51.78
CA THR A 257 -27.80 18.77 -50.84
C THR A 257 -28.89 19.54 -50.09
N ILE A 258 -28.80 19.57 -48.77
CA ILE A 258 -29.60 20.48 -47.94
C ILE A 258 -28.72 21.68 -47.63
N ALA A 259 -29.01 22.81 -48.32
CA ALA A 259 -28.24 24.04 -48.16
C ALA A 259 -28.64 24.82 -46.90
N SER A 260 -27.88 25.85 -46.57
CA SER A 260 -28.20 26.73 -45.42
C SER A 260 -29.63 27.28 -45.53
N GLY A 261 -30.40 27.17 -44.48
CA GLY A 261 -31.84 27.55 -44.45
C GLY A 261 -32.79 26.45 -44.94
N GLY A 262 -32.27 25.38 -45.56
CA GLY A 262 -33.05 24.24 -46.01
C GLY A 262 -33.38 23.25 -44.91
N SER A 263 -34.43 22.47 -45.07
CA SER A 263 -34.72 21.27 -44.26
C SER A 263 -35.56 20.30 -45.11
N LEU A 264 -35.41 19.01 -44.80
CA LEU A 264 -36.19 17.95 -45.44
C LEU A 264 -37.03 17.22 -44.40
N SER A 265 -38.33 17.07 -44.68
CA SER A 265 -39.23 16.24 -43.89
C SER A 265 -39.93 15.23 -44.80
N THR A 266 -39.88 13.96 -44.41
CA THR A 266 -40.67 12.90 -45.05
C THR A 266 -41.62 12.25 -44.04
N SER A 267 -42.84 11.91 -44.47
CA SER A 267 -43.74 11.12 -43.64
C SER A 267 -43.55 9.60 -43.83
N GLY A 268 -42.84 9.17 -44.84
CA GLY A 268 -42.42 7.80 -45.14
C GLY A 268 -40.88 7.68 -45.29
N ASN A 269 -40.46 6.74 -46.11
CA ASN A 269 -39.08 6.31 -46.21
C ASN A 269 -38.21 7.22 -47.06
N ILE A 270 -36.90 7.18 -46.82
CA ILE A 270 -35.86 7.51 -47.77
C ILE A 270 -35.20 6.19 -48.22
N THR A 271 -35.29 5.89 -49.52
CA THR A 271 -34.83 4.62 -50.11
C THR A 271 -34.31 4.83 -51.56
N ALA A 272 -33.80 3.78 -52.16
CA ALA A 272 -33.38 3.79 -53.57
C ALA A 272 -33.87 2.56 -54.34
N GLY A 273 -33.91 2.67 -55.70
CA GLY A 273 -34.06 1.55 -56.62
C GLY A 273 -32.69 0.95 -56.94
N TRP A 274 -32.50 -0.29 -56.60
CA TRP A 274 -31.16 -0.91 -56.60
C TRP A 274 -30.93 -1.77 -57.87
N SER A 275 -31.29 -1.22 -59.07
CA SER A 275 -31.16 -1.98 -60.31
C SER A 275 -29.79 -1.82 -61.00
N ALA A 276 -28.90 -0.99 -60.49
CA ALA A 276 -27.54 -0.78 -60.94
C ALA A 276 -26.61 -0.35 -59.83
N ASN A 277 -25.32 -0.70 -59.91
CA ASN A 277 -24.32 -0.24 -58.98
C ASN A 277 -24.21 1.28 -58.99
N LYS A 278 -24.79 1.94 -57.99
CA LYS A 278 -24.74 3.39 -57.81
C LYS A 278 -24.63 3.79 -56.36
N THR A 279 -23.76 4.78 -56.13
CA THR A 279 -23.64 5.42 -54.80
C THR A 279 -24.25 6.82 -54.89
N HIS A 280 -25.45 6.97 -54.37
CA HIS A 280 -26.08 8.27 -54.14
C HIS A 280 -25.53 8.94 -52.88
N THR A 281 -25.77 10.25 -52.73
CA THR A 281 -25.29 10.97 -51.54
C THR A 281 -26.37 11.94 -51.04
N ILE A 282 -26.59 11.96 -49.74
CA ILE A 282 -27.34 13.00 -49.04
C ILE A 282 -26.33 13.83 -48.25
N ILE A 283 -26.24 15.11 -48.58
CA ILE A 283 -25.41 16.10 -47.87
C ILE A 283 -26.36 16.92 -46.98
N ALA A 284 -26.52 16.49 -45.75
CA ALA A 284 -27.31 17.21 -44.76
C ALA A 284 -26.53 18.44 -44.23
N GLY A 285 -25.21 18.31 -44.11
CA GLY A 285 -24.36 19.38 -43.57
C GLY A 285 -24.79 19.74 -42.14
N ALA A 286 -25.10 21.01 -41.92
CA ALA A 286 -25.59 21.54 -40.63
C ALA A 286 -27.14 21.60 -40.58
N GLN A 287 -27.85 21.00 -41.52
CA GLN A 287 -29.29 21.11 -41.66
C GLN A 287 -30.02 19.90 -41.11
N ASN A 288 -31.34 20.08 -40.90
CA ASN A 288 -32.15 19.03 -40.31
C ASN A 288 -32.84 18.16 -41.37
N ILE A 289 -32.87 16.87 -41.12
CA ILE A 289 -33.70 15.94 -41.90
C ILE A 289 -34.59 15.18 -40.93
N THR A 290 -35.91 15.17 -41.16
CA THR A 290 -36.89 14.41 -40.40
C THR A 290 -37.51 13.35 -41.31
N ILE A 291 -37.39 12.07 -40.90
CA ILE A 291 -37.86 10.91 -41.66
C ILE A 291 -38.91 10.19 -40.82
N GLY A 292 -40.16 10.22 -41.25
CA GLY A 292 -41.28 9.57 -40.54
C GLY A 292 -41.33 8.06 -40.74
N GLY A 293 -40.64 7.51 -41.72
CA GLY A 293 -40.48 6.09 -41.95
C GLY A 293 -39.04 5.62 -41.73
N ASP A 294 -38.58 4.67 -42.52
CA ASP A 294 -37.23 4.11 -42.50
C ASP A 294 -36.24 4.92 -43.38
N LEU A 295 -35.00 4.91 -42.98
CA LEU A 295 -33.85 5.35 -43.78
C LEU A 295 -33.09 4.11 -44.29
N LEU A 296 -33.31 3.78 -45.57
CA LEU A 296 -32.70 2.64 -46.24
C LEU A 296 -31.52 3.11 -47.08
N LEU A 297 -30.33 2.88 -46.63
CA LEU A 297 -29.09 3.32 -47.26
C LEU A 297 -28.55 2.29 -48.27
N SER A 298 -29.03 1.06 -48.26
CA SER A 298 -28.68 -0.01 -49.21
C SER A 298 -29.65 -1.20 -49.11
N ASP A 299 -29.65 -2.03 -50.17
CA ASP A 299 -30.34 -3.35 -50.17
C ASP A 299 -29.41 -4.50 -49.74
N GLY A 300 -28.18 -4.21 -49.32
CA GLY A 300 -27.15 -5.20 -48.96
C GLY A 300 -26.19 -5.60 -50.07
N THR A 301 -26.46 -5.19 -51.31
CA THR A 301 -25.59 -5.47 -52.46
C THR A 301 -24.45 -4.45 -52.51
N THR A 302 -23.22 -4.93 -52.69
CA THR A 302 -22.02 -4.06 -52.80
C THR A 302 -22.18 -3.08 -53.98
N GLY A 303 -21.96 -1.78 -53.72
CA GLY A 303 -22.11 -0.73 -54.69
C GLY A 303 -23.52 -0.15 -54.82
N HIS A 304 -24.49 -0.74 -54.14
CA HIS A 304 -25.84 -0.17 -53.97
C HIS A 304 -25.89 0.67 -52.68
N ALA A 305 -25.65 1.99 -52.75
CA ALA A 305 -25.51 2.81 -51.58
C ALA A 305 -26.15 4.19 -51.66
N ILE A 306 -26.64 4.68 -50.58
CA ILE A 306 -26.88 6.10 -50.29
C ILE A 306 -25.91 6.47 -49.15
N ASN A 307 -24.97 7.36 -49.41
CA ASN A 307 -24.12 7.92 -48.37
C ASN A 307 -24.84 9.10 -47.68
N LEU A 308 -24.77 9.17 -46.35
CA LEU A 308 -25.31 10.25 -45.55
C LEU A 308 -24.17 11.04 -44.91
N ASN A 309 -24.02 12.32 -45.32
CA ASN A 309 -22.98 13.22 -44.77
C ASN A 309 -23.62 14.30 -43.90
N VAL A 310 -23.22 14.33 -42.62
CA VAL A 310 -23.75 15.23 -41.59
C VAL A 310 -22.57 16.01 -40.97
N SER A 311 -22.69 17.34 -40.84
CA SER A 311 -21.70 18.09 -40.03
C SER A 311 -22.25 18.34 -38.60
N THR A 312 -23.10 19.34 -38.44
CA THR A 312 -23.75 19.66 -37.16
C THR A 312 -25.29 19.54 -37.26
N GLY A 313 -25.80 18.98 -38.35
CA GLY A 313 -27.24 18.78 -38.59
C GLY A 313 -27.86 17.70 -37.66
N ASN A 314 -29.16 17.76 -37.52
CA ASN A 314 -29.95 16.81 -36.77
C ASN A 314 -30.77 15.93 -37.72
N ILE A 315 -30.46 14.64 -37.74
CA ILE A 315 -31.20 13.67 -38.54
C ILE A 315 -32.08 12.87 -37.59
N SER A 316 -33.38 12.92 -37.79
CA SER A 316 -34.37 12.19 -37.00
C SER A 316 -35.09 11.16 -37.89
N VAL A 317 -34.99 9.89 -37.52
CA VAL A 317 -35.63 8.75 -38.22
C VAL A 317 -36.61 8.10 -37.25
N ALA A 318 -37.88 8.18 -37.55
CA ALA A 318 -38.94 7.57 -36.70
C ALA A 318 -38.97 6.04 -36.83
N GLY A 319 -38.62 5.51 -37.99
CA GLY A 319 -38.45 4.09 -38.26
C GLY A 319 -37.01 3.58 -38.03
N ASN A 320 -36.61 2.60 -38.83
CA ASN A 320 -35.32 1.96 -38.79
C ASN A 320 -34.27 2.70 -39.66
N VAL A 321 -33.05 2.58 -39.29
CA VAL A 321 -31.88 2.93 -40.14
C VAL A 321 -31.27 1.63 -40.64
N TRP A 322 -31.16 1.48 -41.97
CA TRP A 322 -30.59 0.29 -42.61
C TRP A 322 -29.28 0.71 -43.32
N GLN A 323 -28.17 0.23 -42.81
CA GLN A 323 -26.85 0.47 -43.39
C GLN A 323 -26.20 -0.87 -43.76
N SER A 324 -25.96 -1.05 -45.06
CA SER A 324 -25.40 -2.26 -45.65
C SER A 324 -24.75 -1.93 -46.99
N GLY A 325 -24.29 -2.95 -47.75
CA GLY A 325 -23.86 -2.79 -49.16
C GLY A 325 -22.74 -1.81 -49.44
N GLY A 326 -22.02 -1.33 -48.42
CA GLY A 326 -20.98 -0.32 -48.53
C GLY A 326 -21.48 1.11 -48.36
N ALA A 327 -22.73 1.33 -47.97
CA ALA A 327 -23.24 2.68 -47.67
C ALA A 327 -22.55 3.26 -46.44
N ASN A 328 -22.27 4.59 -46.47
CA ASN A 328 -21.56 5.26 -45.39
C ASN A 328 -22.44 6.29 -44.69
N ILE A 329 -22.36 6.31 -43.37
CA ILE A 329 -22.85 7.42 -42.56
C ILE A 329 -21.62 8.16 -42.03
N THR A 330 -21.44 9.41 -42.42
CA THR A 330 -20.26 10.19 -42.06
C THR A 330 -20.67 11.45 -41.31
N PHE A 331 -20.29 11.52 -40.03
CA PHE A 331 -20.27 12.77 -39.30
C PHE A 331 -18.90 13.46 -39.52
N SER A 332 -18.88 14.73 -39.77
CA SER A 332 -17.69 15.58 -39.80
C SER A 332 -17.63 16.56 -38.60
N GLY A 333 -18.65 16.58 -37.77
CA GLY A 333 -18.79 17.45 -36.60
C GLY A 333 -19.76 16.88 -35.58
N ALA A 334 -20.33 17.74 -34.75
CA ALA A 334 -21.19 17.36 -33.63
C ALA A 334 -22.69 17.18 -34.03
N GLY A 335 -22.96 16.61 -35.22
CA GLY A 335 -24.30 16.31 -35.67
C GLY A 335 -24.99 15.23 -34.83
N ALA A 336 -26.32 15.05 -35.04
CA ALA A 336 -27.10 14.07 -34.32
C ALA A 336 -27.83 13.13 -35.30
N LEU A 337 -27.93 11.83 -34.91
CA LEU A 337 -28.81 10.85 -35.55
C LEU A 337 -29.73 10.26 -34.47
N ASN A 338 -31.01 10.60 -34.55
CA ASN A 338 -32.03 10.09 -33.63
C ASN A 338 -32.83 8.97 -34.30
N ILE A 339 -32.94 7.82 -33.63
CA ILE A 339 -33.49 6.59 -34.23
C ILE A 339 -34.65 6.08 -33.40
N GLY A 340 -35.86 6.11 -34.01
CA GLY A 340 -37.07 5.61 -33.40
C GLY A 340 -37.25 4.08 -33.51
N GLY A 341 -36.75 3.47 -34.62
CA GLY A 341 -36.66 2.02 -34.81
C GLY A 341 -35.28 1.45 -34.48
N ASP A 342 -34.88 0.38 -35.15
CA ASP A 342 -33.56 -0.22 -35.00
C ASP A 342 -32.51 0.41 -35.92
N PHE A 343 -31.26 0.36 -35.51
CA PHE A 343 -30.14 0.59 -36.39
C PHE A 343 -29.59 -0.74 -36.91
N ASN A 344 -30.07 -1.16 -38.07
CA ASN A 344 -29.69 -2.39 -38.74
C ASN A 344 -28.40 -2.17 -39.52
N TYR A 345 -27.28 -2.49 -38.91
CA TYR A 345 -25.94 -2.37 -39.50
C TYR A 345 -25.39 -3.75 -39.89
N SER A 346 -25.03 -3.92 -41.15
CA SER A 346 -24.36 -5.15 -41.60
C SER A 346 -23.04 -4.92 -42.31
N SER A 347 -22.88 -3.76 -42.99
CA SER A 347 -21.63 -3.38 -43.66
C SER A 347 -21.60 -1.88 -44.02
N GLY A 348 -20.48 -1.40 -44.51
CA GLY A 348 -20.22 0.00 -44.80
C GLY A 348 -19.46 0.69 -43.67
N THR A 349 -19.22 1.99 -43.79
CA THR A 349 -18.48 2.77 -42.79
C THR A 349 -19.42 3.68 -42.02
N PHE A 350 -19.33 3.57 -40.68
CA PHE A 350 -19.92 4.56 -39.78
C PHE A 350 -18.80 5.40 -39.16
N THR A 351 -18.76 6.71 -39.51
CA THR A 351 -17.77 7.65 -38.99
C THR A 351 -18.48 8.59 -38.00
N ALA A 352 -18.18 8.44 -36.72
CA ALA A 352 -18.89 9.17 -35.66
C ALA A 352 -18.39 10.62 -35.48
N ALA A 353 -17.13 10.94 -35.81
CA ALA A 353 -16.48 12.21 -35.46
C ALA A 353 -16.79 12.64 -34.02
N THR A 354 -17.48 13.79 -33.81
CA THR A 354 -18.00 14.23 -32.51
C THR A 354 -19.52 14.09 -32.39
N GLY A 355 -20.15 13.36 -33.32
CA GLY A 355 -21.61 13.22 -33.43
C GLY A 355 -22.21 12.37 -32.28
N THR A 356 -23.52 12.50 -32.16
CA THR A 356 -24.31 11.75 -31.17
C THR A 356 -25.33 10.87 -31.87
N VAL A 357 -25.41 9.62 -31.51
CA VAL A 357 -26.53 8.73 -31.90
C VAL A 357 -27.44 8.55 -30.70
N THR A 358 -28.73 8.76 -30.94
CA THR A 358 -29.76 8.62 -29.90
C THR A 358 -30.79 7.55 -30.30
N TYR A 359 -30.96 6.58 -29.44
CA TYR A 359 -32.06 5.61 -29.53
C TYR A 359 -33.24 6.11 -28.68
N ASN A 360 -34.32 6.53 -29.34
CA ASN A 360 -35.47 7.17 -28.68
C ASN A 360 -36.81 6.55 -29.01
N GLY A 361 -36.83 5.34 -29.57
CA GLY A 361 -38.04 4.64 -29.91
C GLY A 361 -38.90 4.22 -28.72
N THR A 362 -40.18 4.03 -28.94
CA THR A 362 -41.16 3.56 -27.95
C THR A 362 -41.23 2.04 -27.83
N THR A 363 -40.68 1.30 -28.79
CA THR A 363 -40.55 -0.17 -28.82
C THR A 363 -39.11 -0.58 -28.44
N SER A 364 -38.89 -1.85 -28.18
CA SER A 364 -37.53 -2.36 -27.93
C SER A 364 -36.63 -2.14 -29.14
N GLN A 365 -35.40 -1.73 -28.91
CA GLN A 365 -34.40 -1.42 -29.92
C GLN A 365 -33.08 -2.17 -29.70
N ILE A 366 -32.45 -2.56 -30.80
CA ILE A 366 -31.09 -3.13 -30.76
C ILE A 366 -30.11 -1.99 -31.10
N VAL A 367 -29.16 -1.77 -30.21
CA VAL A 367 -28.06 -0.84 -30.44
C VAL A 367 -27.04 -1.50 -31.38
N ALA A 368 -26.84 -0.91 -32.56
CA ALA A 368 -25.94 -1.43 -33.55
C ALA A 368 -24.48 -1.46 -33.05
N ALA A 369 -23.71 -2.45 -33.48
CA ALA A 369 -22.29 -2.55 -33.13
C ALA A 369 -21.43 -1.69 -34.09
N VAL A 370 -21.52 -0.37 -33.94
CA VAL A 370 -20.73 0.62 -34.69
C VAL A 370 -19.87 1.45 -33.75
N PRO A 371 -18.78 2.07 -34.20
CA PRO A 371 -17.95 2.96 -33.37
C PRO A 371 -18.66 4.29 -33.10
N TYR A 372 -19.33 4.40 -31.97
CA TYR A 372 -19.96 5.66 -31.55
C TYR A 372 -18.92 6.66 -31.04
N ASN A 373 -19.19 7.97 -31.28
CA ASN A 373 -18.59 8.98 -30.42
C ASN A 373 -19.47 9.15 -29.16
N ASN A 374 -20.65 9.82 -29.28
CA ASN A 374 -21.58 9.85 -28.17
C ASN A 374 -22.78 8.93 -28.45
N LEU A 375 -23.19 8.19 -27.43
CA LEU A 375 -24.37 7.33 -27.48
C LEU A 375 -25.36 7.78 -26.41
N THR A 376 -26.59 8.06 -26.85
CA THR A 376 -27.68 8.43 -25.93
C THR A 376 -28.80 7.42 -26.04
N ILE A 377 -29.27 6.91 -24.92
CA ILE A 377 -30.49 6.14 -24.82
C ILE A 377 -31.55 7.03 -24.15
N SER A 378 -32.61 7.36 -24.92
CA SER A 378 -33.64 8.31 -24.49
C SER A 378 -35.04 7.72 -24.72
N LYS A 379 -35.33 6.64 -24.00
CA LYS A 379 -36.56 5.90 -24.17
C LYS A 379 -37.61 6.35 -23.15
N THR A 380 -38.88 6.31 -23.55
CA THR A 380 -40.01 6.57 -22.66
C THR A 380 -40.69 5.28 -22.19
N ALA A 381 -40.47 4.20 -22.92
CA ALA A 381 -40.93 2.85 -22.63
C ALA A 381 -40.02 1.85 -23.35
N ALA A 382 -40.10 0.57 -23.01
CA ALA A 382 -39.34 -0.50 -23.62
C ALA A 382 -37.81 -0.41 -23.45
N ILE A 383 -37.08 -1.33 -24.02
CA ILE A 383 -35.66 -1.60 -23.70
C ILE A 383 -34.79 -1.30 -24.93
N ALA A 384 -33.60 -0.70 -24.73
CA ALA A 384 -32.54 -0.75 -25.70
C ALA A 384 -31.56 -1.89 -25.30
N GLY A 385 -31.12 -2.71 -26.26
CA GLY A 385 -30.21 -3.84 -25.99
C GLY A 385 -28.87 -3.69 -26.71
N ILE A 386 -27.76 -3.83 -26.01
CA ILE A 386 -26.45 -4.00 -26.60
C ILE A 386 -26.14 -5.51 -26.64
N ASN A 387 -26.25 -6.10 -27.85
CA ASN A 387 -26.11 -7.53 -28.07
C ASN A 387 -24.72 -7.92 -28.63
N SER A 388 -23.91 -6.96 -29.00
CA SER A 388 -22.53 -7.13 -29.50
C SER A 388 -21.59 -6.15 -28.82
N ALA A 389 -20.30 -6.48 -28.69
CA ALA A 389 -19.32 -5.60 -28.08
C ALA A 389 -19.34 -4.21 -28.75
N THR A 390 -19.58 -3.19 -27.95
CA THR A 390 -19.81 -1.82 -28.41
C THR A 390 -18.80 -0.86 -27.78
N THR A 391 -18.30 0.06 -28.63
CA THR A 391 -17.37 1.11 -28.21
C THR A 391 -17.99 2.49 -28.39
N VAL A 392 -17.89 3.31 -27.35
CA VAL A 392 -18.29 4.73 -27.31
C VAL A 392 -17.03 5.55 -26.98
N ALA A 393 -16.50 6.25 -27.97
CA ALA A 393 -15.28 7.05 -27.82
C ALA A 393 -15.49 8.32 -26.97
N GLY A 394 -16.71 8.87 -26.96
CA GLY A 394 -17.13 9.96 -26.08
C GLY A 394 -17.99 9.45 -24.92
N ASN A 395 -19.17 10.02 -24.76
CA ASN A 395 -20.02 9.78 -23.60
C ASN A 395 -21.19 8.82 -23.90
N LEU A 396 -21.54 8.02 -22.89
CA LEU A 396 -22.82 7.30 -22.85
C LEU A 396 -23.78 8.02 -21.89
N ALA A 397 -24.98 8.32 -22.36
CA ALA A 397 -26.03 8.92 -21.54
C ALA A 397 -27.32 8.09 -21.62
N LEU A 398 -27.89 7.74 -20.48
CA LEU A 398 -29.27 7.29 -20.34
C LEU A 398 -30.08 8.46 -19.76
N THR A 399 -31.07 8.93 -20.51
CA THR A 399 -31.85 10.12 -20.14
C THR A 399 -33.30 9.74 -19.88
N THR A 400 -33.89 10.26 -18.80
CA THR A 400 -35.32 10.13 -18.53
C THR A 400 -36.03 11.42 -18.86
N SER A 401 -36.94 11.42 -19.84
CA SER A 401 -37.81 12.58 -20.08
C SER A 401 -39.18 12.38 -19.42
N THR A 402 -39.86 11.28 -19.68
CA THR A 402 -41.15 10.88 -19.06
C THR A 402 -41.29 9.37 -19.26
N GLY A 403 -40.98 8.58 -18.23
CA GLY A 403 -41.09 7.12 -18.30
C GLY A 403 -39.76 6.38 -17.94
N THR A 404 -39.71 5.10 -18.26
CA THR A 404 -38.56 4.23 -17.92
C THR A 404 -37.63 4.10 -19.11
N CYS A 405 -36.50 4.79 -19.07
CA CYS A 405 -35.38 4.56 -20.00
C CYS A 405 -34.57 3.37 -19.52
N GLN A 406 -34.49 2.29 -20.30
CA GLN A 406 -33.73 1.09 -19.93
C GLN A 406 -32.74 0.69 -21.02
N LEU A 407 -31.53 0.35 -20.59
CA LEU A 407 -30.48 -0.25 -21.41
C LEU A 407 -30.06 -1.58 -20.81
N ASP A 408 -30.13 -2.65 -21.58
CA ASP A 408 -29.68 -3.99 -21.21
C ASP A 408 -28.37 -4.31 -21.95
N LEU A 409 -27.35 -4.71 -21.21
CA LEU A 409 -26.07 -5.14 -21.76
C LEU A 409 -26.03 -6.66 -21.84
N ASN A 410 -26.10 -7.21 -23.03
CA ASN A 410 -25.88 -8.63 -23.30
C ASN A 410 -24.47 -8.88 -23.85
N ALA A 411 -23.65 -7.83 -24.01
CA ALA A 411 -22.26 -7.88 -24.46
C ALA A 411 -21.45 -6.77 -23.79
N ASN A 412 -20.12 -6.81 -23.93
CA ASN A 412 -19.20 -5.85 -23.33
C ASN A 412 -19.38 -4.44 -23.89
N LEU A 413 -19.21 -3.46 -23.02
CA LEU A 413 -19.33 -2.04 -23.37
C LEU A 413 -18.04 -1.30 -22.94
N THR A 414 -17.45 -0.56 -23.90
CA THR A 414 -16.31 0.31 -23.62
C THR A 414 -16.72 1.76 -23.87
N VAL A 415 -16.62 2.61 -22.86
CA VAL A 415 -16.90 4.05 -22.93
C VAL A 415 -15.61 4.79 -22.56
N THR A 416 -14.99 5.49 -23.51
CA THR A 416 -13.77 6.26 -23.23
C THR A 416 -14.06 7.53 -22.44
N GLY A 417 -15.23 8.14 -22.67
CA GLY A 417 -15.74 9.28 -21.91
C GLY A 417 -16.53 8.89 -20.66
N ASN A 418 -17.50 9.74 -20.32
CA ASN A 418 -18.33 9.57 -19.14
C ASN A 418 -19.51 8.62 -19.39
N VAL A 419 -19.91 7.91 -18.34
CA VAL A 419 -21.19 7.23 -18.27
C VAL A 419 -22.12 8.03 -17.36
N SER A 420 -23.27 8.43 -17.88
CA SER A 420 -24.34 9.11 -17.13
C SER A 420 -25.61 8.30 -17.19
N ASN A 421 -25.97 7.64 -16.11
CA ASN A 421 -27.19 6.86 -15.99
C ASN A 421 -28.24 7.59 -15.15
N ALA A 422 -29.27 8.10 -15.78
CA ALA A 422 -30.49 8.60 -15.11
C ALA A 422 -31.67 7.62 -15.27
N GLY A 423 -31.53 6.56 -16.05
CA GLY A 423 -32.55 5.52 -16.31
C GLY A 423 -32.26 4.22 -15.56
N ILE A 424 -32.51 3.12 -16.21
CA ILE A 424 -32.22 1.76 -15.76
C ILE A 424 -31.12 1.19 -16.65
N LEU A 425 -29.98 0.85 -16.07
CA LEU A 425 -28.89 0.16 -16.75
C LEU A 425 -28.73 -1.24 -16.14
N ASN A 426 -29.07 -2.25 -16.91
CA ASN A 426 -28.89 -3.65 -16.55
C ASN A 426 -27.60 -4.16 -17.17
N ALA A 427 -26.61 -4.48 -16.35
CA ALA A 427 -25.29 -4.89 -16.83
C ALA A 427 -25.18 -6.40 -17.08
N ASN A 428 -26.11 -7.21 -16.56
CA ASN A 428 -26.14 -8.67 -16.68
C ASN A 428 -24.78 -9.31 -16.31
N ASN A 429 -24.03 -9.85 -17.29
CA ASN A 429 -22.69 -10.43 -17.11
C ASN A 429 -21.61 -9.64 -17.88
N ALA A 430 -21.92 -8.46 -18.40
CA ALA A 430 -21.02 -7.70 -19.24
C ALA A 430 -19.84 -7.10 -18.47
N THR A 431 -18.72 -6.93 -19.17
CA THR A 431 -17.64 -6.03 -18.74
C THR A 431 -17.93 -4.64 -19.28
N ILE A 432 -17.99 -3.68 -18.36
CA ILE A 432 -18.15 -2.26 -18.66
C ILE A 432 -16.82 -1.57 -18.36
N THR A 433 -16.18 -1.01 -19.38
CA THR A 433 -14.93 -0.24 -19.23
C THR A 433 -15.23 1.24 -19.40
N VAL A 434 -14.82 2.07 -18.43
CA VAL A 434 -15.12 3.50 -18.38
C VAL A 434 -13.84 4.30 -18.22
N GLY A 435 -13.58 5.18 -19.18
CA GLY A 435 -12.45 6.11 -19.18
C GLY A 435 -12.73 7.43 -18.46
N GLY A 436 -13.99 7.91 -18.49
CA GLY A 436 -14.45 9.11 -17.77
C GLY A 436 -15.13 8.79 -16.43
N ASN A 437 -15.97 9.70 -15.99
CA ASN A 437 -16.72 9.56 -14.73
C ASN A 437 -17.85 8.54 -14.86
N TRP A 438 -18.14 7.88 -13.75
CA TRP A 438 -19.34 7.07 -13.55
C TRP A 438 -20.37 7.87 -12.74
N SER A 439 -21.43 8.33 -13.39
CA SER A 439 -22.53 9.05 -12.75
C SER A 439 -23.78 8.20 -12.81
N ASN A 440 -24.34 7.85 -11.68
CA ASN A 440 -25.56 7.06 -11.58
C ASN A 440 -26.56 7.73 -10.63
N THR A 441 -27.59 8.33 -11.21
CA THR A 441 -28.71 8.91 -10.46
C THR A 441 -29.99 8.07 -10.65
N GLY A 442 -29.95 7.12 -11.56
CA GLY A 442 -31.03 6.16 -11.83
C GLY A 442 -30.79 4.81 -11.13
N THR A 443 -31.22 3.75 -11.77
CA THR A 443 -31.04 2.37 -11.29
C THR A 443 -29.92 1.68 -12.05
N PHE A 444 -28.93 1.16 -11.37
CA PHE A 444 -27.93 0.26 -11.93
C PHE A 444 -28.11 -1.12 -11.36
N THR A 445 -28.41 -2.10 -12.21
CA THR A 445 -28.55 -3.52 -11.85
C THR A 445 -27.27 -4.25 -12.30
N PRO A 446 -26.36 -4.59 -11.39
CA PRO A 446 -25.04 -5.08 -11.79
C PRO A 446 -25.05 -6.52 -12.33
N GLY A 447 -26.04 -7.36 -11.99
CA GLY A 447 -25.99 -8.79 -12.31
C GLY A 447 -24.68 -9.44 -11.82
N SER A 448 -23.97 -10.11 -12.72
CA SER A 448 -22.60 -10.65 -12.47
C SER A 448 -21.49 -9.84 -13.16
N SER A 449 -21.77 -8.60 -13.58
CA SER A 449 -20.88 -7.75 -14.37
C SER A 449 -19.61 -7.31 -13.64
N THR A 450 -18.67 -6.82 -14.43
CA THR A 450 -17.46 -6.13 -13.95
C THR A 450 -17.43 -4.71 -14.49
N LEU A 451 -17.39 -3.71 -13.60
CA LEU A 451 -17.06 -2.33 -13.97
C LEU A 451 -15.55 -2.12 -13.85
N ILE A 452 -14.92 -1.66 -14.92
CA ILE A 452 -13.49 -1.32 -14.98
C ILE A 452 -13.36 0.20 -15.18
N LEU A 453 -12.66 0.85 -14.27
CA LEU A 453 -12.28 2.25 -14.35
C LEU A 453 -10.84 2.33 -14.87
N ASN A 454 -10.64 2.84 -16.10
CA ASN A 454 -9.32 2.84 -16.76
C ASN A 454 -8.85 4.19 -17.30
N GLY A 455 -9.57 5.27 -16.99
CA GLY A 455 -9.20 6.59 -17.49
C GLY A 455 -7.83 7.09 -16.99
N THR A 456 -7.17 7.94 -17.78
CA THR A 456 -5.86 8.53 -17.43
C THR A 456 -5.98 9.79 -16.58
N GLY A 457 -7.16 10.44 -16.54
CA GLY A 457 -7.47 11.57 -15.67
C GLY A 457 -8.10 11.14 -14.34
N ALA A 458 -8.42 12.09 -13.47
CA ALA A 458 -9.24 11.83 -12.30
C ALA A 458 -10.64 11.34 -12.72
N GLN A 459 -11.15 10.30 -12.05
CA GLN A 459 -12.50 9.77 -12.28
C GLN A 459 -13.32 9.83 -10.99
N SER A 460 -14.53 10.35 -11.07
CA SER A 460 -15.50 10.27 -9.97
C SER A 460 -16.47 9.12 -10.18
N VAL A 461 -16.82 8.43 -9.08
CA VAL A 461 -17.73 7.28 -9.09
C VAL A 461 -18.87 7.58 -8.12
N SER A 462 -20.06 7.82 -8.65
CA SER A 462 -21.24 8.07 -7.82
C SER A 462 -21.72 6.81 -7.08
N ALA A 463 -22.56 7.00 -6.07
CA ALA A 463 -23.17 5.89 -5.32
C ALA A 463 -23.77 4.85 -6.26
N SER A 464 -23.38 3.60 -6.11
CA SER A 464 -23.89 2.49 -6.92
C SER A 464 -23.65 1.15 -6.25
N THR A 465 -24.46 0.15 -6.61
CA THR A 465 -24.18 -1.25 -6.29
C THR A 465 -23.48 -1.88 -7.48
N PHE A 466 -22.28 -2.41 -7.28
CA PHE A 466 -21.50 -3.13 -8.28
C PHE A 466 -21.46 -4.62 -7.94
N ASN A 467 -21.37 -5.50 -8.96
CA ASN A 467 -20.95 -6.87 -8.68
C ASN A 467 -19.42 -6.88 -8.51
N ASN A 468 -18.63 -6.73 -9.57
CA ASN A 468 -17.19 -6.53 -9.45
C ASN A 468 -16.84 -5.08 -9.83
N LEU A 469 -15.97 -4.47 -9.03
CA LEU A 469 -15.39 -3.16 -9.32
C LEU A 469 -13.88 -3.30 -9.46
N THR A 470 -13.35 -2.90 -10.61
CA THR A 470 -11.92 -2.93 -10.90
C THR A 470 -11.43 -1.53 -11.23
N VAL A 471 -10.39 -1.10 -10.54
CA VAL A 471 -9.62 0.11 -10.87
C VAL A 471 -8.36 -0.32 -11.62
N ASN A 472 -8.21 0.16 -12.86
CA ASN A 472 -7.10 -0.18 -13.75
C ASN A 472 -6.58 1.10 -14.42
N LYS A 473 -6.02 2.01 -13.64
CA LYS A 473 -5.62 3.35 -14.08
C LYS A 473 -4.12 3.48 -14.25
N SER A 474 -3.69 4.09 -15.36
CA SER A 474 -2.28 4.42 -15.57
C SER A 474 -1.89 5.73 -14.86
N SER A 475 -2.85 6.62 -14.59
CA SER A 475 -2.65 7.88 -13.85
C SER A 475 -3.98 8.42 -13.33
N GLY A 476 -3.92 9.38 -12.41
CA GLY A 476 -5.08 9.94 -11.73
C GLY A 476 -5.76 8.95 -10.79
N ASN A 477 -6.66 9.43 -9.94
CA ASN A 477 -7.38 8.60 -8.98
C ASN A 477 -8.77 8.23 -9.50
N ALA A 478 -9.29 7.08 -9.09
CA ALA A 478 -10.72 6.82 -9.06
C ALA A 478 -11.22 7.19 -7.66
N THR A 479 -12.09 8.20 -7.58
CA THR A 479 -12.58 8.75 -6.29
C THR A 479 -14.06 8.47 -6.14
N LEU A 480 -14.47 7.88 -5.03
CA LEU A 480 -15.87 7.69 -4.74
C LEU A 480 -16.54 9.04 -4.40
N GLY A 481 -17.63 9.33 -5.08
CA GLY A 481 -18.56 10.43 -4.77
C GLY A 481 -19.79 9.98 -3.98
N GLY A 482 -19.84 8.71 -3.59
CA GLY A 482 -20.91 8.11 -2.79
C GLY A 482 -20.59 6.67 -2.39
N ILE A 483 -21.45 6.05 -1.61
CA ILE A 483 -21.27 4.66 -1.16
C ILE A 483 -21.26 3.71 -2.36
N ALA A 484 -20.22 2.91 -2.47
CA ALA A 484 -20.15 1.78 -3.38
C ALA A 484 -20.47 0.48 -2.62
N VAL A 485 -21.57 -0.19 -2.99
CA VAL A 485 -21.89 -1.52 -2.47
C VAL A 485 -21.34 -2.57 -3.43
N ILE A 486 -20.50 -3.47 -2.94
CA ILE A 486 -19.87 -4.49 -3.77
C ILE A 486 -20.51 -5.85 -3.47
N ASN A 487 -21.01 -6.55 -4.48
CA ASN A 487 -21.59 -7.89 -4.33
C ASN A 487 -20.59 -9.01 -4.65
N GLY A 488 -19.59 -8.72 -5.48
CA GLY A 488 -18.49 -9.62 -5.89
C GLY A 488 -17.14 -9.21 -5.33
N ASN A 489 -16.21 -8.84 -6.21
CA ASN A 489 -14.84 -8.50 -5.86
C ASN A 489 -14.54 -7.02 -6.06
N LEU A 490 -13.67 -6.48 -5.20
CA LEU A 490 -13.02 -5.17 -5.36
C LEU A 490 -11.57 -5.40 -5.74
N THR A 491 -11.14 -4.85 -6.87
CA THR A 491 -9.77 -5.02 -7.36
C THR A 491 -9.17 -3.67 -7.74
N VAL A 492 -7.99 -3.37 -7.24
CA VAL A 492 -7.14 -2.30 -7.74
C VAL A 492 -5.96 -2.95 -8.45
N SER A 493 -6.04 -3.05 -9.77
CA SER A 493 -5.01 -3.70 -10.60
C SER A 493 -3.91 -2.74 -11.01
N SER A 494 -4.23 -1.44 -11.13
CA SER A 494 -3.26 -0.34 -11.30
C SER A 494 -3.86 0.98 -10.84
N GLY A 495 -3.00 1.92 -10.40
CA GLY A 495 -3.38 3.26 -9.96
C GLY A 495 -3.93 3.32 -8.54
N THR A 496 -4.83 4.27 -8.30
CA THR A 496 -5.33 4.58 -6.96
C THR A 496 -6.86 4.58 -6.91
N LEU A 497 -7.40 3.89 -5.91
CA LEU A 497 -8.80 4.02 -5.49
C LEU A 497 -8.88 4.89 -4.24
N ASP A 498 -9.54 6.01 -4.34
CA ASP A 498 -9.82 6.90 -3.21
C ASP A 498 -11.28 6.75 -2.80
N LEU A 499 -11.50 6.17 -1.64
CA LEU A 499 -12.85 6.00 -1.09
C LEU A 499 -13.42 7.31 -0.55
N SER A 500 -12.59 8.36 -0.39
CA SER A 500 -12.98 9.57 0.30
C SER A 500 -13.56 9.21 1.68
N THR A 501 -14.69 9.83 2.07
CA THR A 501 -15.40 9.49 3.32
C THR A 501 -16.41 8.35 3.18
N PHE A 502 -16.53 7.77 1.99
CA PHE A 502 -17.50 6.72 1.67
C PHE A 502 -16.90 5.32 1.93
N SER A 503 -17.69 4.30 1.68
CA SER A 503 -17.30 2.92 1.83
C SER A 503 -17.41 2.16 0.51
N ALA A 504 -16.60 1.09 0.38
CA ALA A 504 -16.69 0.10 -0.68
C ALA A 504 -16.86 -1.30 -0.08
N ASN A 505 -17.89 -1.46 0.75
CA ASN A 505 -18.15 -2.68 1.50
C ASN A 505 -18.94 -3.68 0.66
N ARG A 506 -18.76 -4.95 0.95
CA ARG A 506 -19.71 -5.96 0.47
C ARG A 506 -21.00 -5.90 1.27
N SER A 507 -22.11 -6.19 0.59
CA SER A 507 -23.43 -6.31 1.22
C SER A 507 -23.53 -7.55 2.14
N VAL A 508 -22.85 -8.63 1.77
CA VAL A 508 -22.81 -9.91 2.50
C VAL A 508 -21.36 -10.42 2.46
N ALA A 509 -20.91 -11.10 3.52
CA ALA A 509 -19.56 -11.68 3.57
C ALA A 509 -19.29 -12.60 2.38
N GLY A 510 -18.11 -12.47 1.77
CA GLY A 510 -17.70 -13.23 0.59
C GLY A 510 -16.62 -12.51 -0.24
N GLY A 511 -16.35 -12.98 -1.43
CA GLY A 511 -15.46 -12.35 -2.41
C GLY A 511 -14.08 -11.94 -1.90
N SER A 512 -13.39 -11.14 -2.70
CA SER A 512 -12.03 -10.65 -2.40
C SER A 512 -11.91 -9.13 -2.56
N CYS A 513 -11.04 -8.53 -1.72
CA CYS A 513 -10.48 -7.20 -1.90
C CYS A 513 -9.00 -7.35 -2.25
N THR A 514 -8.62 -6.98 -3.47
CA THR A 514 -7.29 -7.24 -4.02
C THR A 514 -6.63 -5.95 -4.46
N LEU A 515 -5.39 -5.72 -4.00
CA LEU A 515 -4.53 -4.62 -4.44
C LEU A 515 -3.26 -5.20 -5.05
N ALA A 516 -3.01 -4.89 -6.32
CA ALA A 516 -1.80 -5.31 -7.02
C ALA A 516 -0.57 -4.50 -6.58
N ALA A 517 0.60 -4.93 -7.01
CA ALA A 517 1.85 -4.24 -6.71
C ALA A 517 1.85 -2.79 -7.21
N GLY A 518 2.28 -1.85 -6.38
CA GLY A 518 2.37 -0.42 -6.70
C GLY A 518 1.02 0.32 -6.72
N THR A 519 -0.08 -0.31 -6.34
CA THR A 519 -1.40 0.32 -6.27
C THR A 519 -1.67 0.95 -4.93
N SER A 520 -2.68 1.84 -4.88
CA SER A 520 -3.06 2.51 -3.64
C SER A 520 -4.56 2.46 -3.38
N LEU A 521 -4.93 2.34 -2.11
CA LEU A 521 -6.29 2.50 -1.61
C LEU A 521 -6.28 3.51 -0.47
N LEU A 522 -7.07 4.58 -0.63
CA LEU A 522 -7.23 5.62 0.38
C LEU A 522 -8.61 5.53 1.01
N ALA A 523 -8.69 5.50 2.32
CA ALA A 523 -9.93 5.45 3.08
C ALA A 523 -9.95 6.58 4.14
N ALA A 524 -10.69 7.64 3.86
CA ALA A 524 -10.94 8.68 4.86
C ALA A 524 -12.15 8.35 5.76
N GLY A 525 -13.05 7.48 5.30
CA GLY A 525 -14.14 6.89 6.07
C GLY A 525 -13.78 5.51 6.62
N THR A 526 -14.59 4.51 6.31
CA THR A 526 -14.38 3.11 6.72
C THR A 526 -13.56 2.35 5.67
N PHE A 527 -12.66 1.50 6.12
CA PHE A 527 -11.92 0.58 5.26
C PHE A 527 -12.89 -0.48 4.69
N PRO A 528 -12.66 -0.98 3.45
CA PRO A 528 -13.53 -1.98 2.84
C PRO A 528 -13.72 -3.21 3.73
N ALA A 529 -14.98 -3.58 3.97
CA ALA A 529 -15.37 -4.64 4.90
C ALA A 529 -16.21 -5.73 4.24
N ASN A 530 -16.37 -6.85 4.95
CA ASN A 530 -17.16 -8.02 4.54
C ASN A 530 -16.56 -8.81 3.38
N TYR A 531 -15.26 -8.68 3.11
CA TYR A 531 -14.54 -9.57 2.20
C TYR A 531 -13.98 -10.76 2.97
N ASN A 532 -14.11 -11.97 2.41
CA ASN A 532 -13.54 -13.18 3.01
C ASN A 532 -12.03 -13.28 2.76
N GLN A 533 -11.54 -12.62 1.71
CA GLN A 533 -10.13 -12.59 1.35
C GLN A 533 -9.67 -11.16 1.11
N TYR A 534 -8.55 -10.81 1.74
CA TYR A 534 -7.80 -9.59 1.46
C TYR A 534 -6.44 -9.99 0.92
N SER A 535 -6.12 -9.55 -0.29
CA SER A 535 -4.85 -9.85 -0.96
C SER A 535 -4.18 -8.57 -1.37
N PHE A 536 -3.28 -8.09 -0.54
CA PHE A 536 -2.53 -6.85 -0.75
C PHE A 536 -1.08 -7.20 -1.07
N ALA A 537 -0.62 -6.79 -2.26
CA ALA A 537 0.78 -7.01 -2.64
C ALA A 537 1.73 -6.23 -1.73
N ALA A 538 2.93 -6.73 -1.51
CA ALA A 538 3.89 -6.12 -0.58
C ALA A 538 4.24 -4.66 -0.91
N THR A 539 4.06 -4.23 -2.15
CA THR A 539 4.29 -2.85 -2.60
C THR A 539 3.01 -2.06 -2.84
N SER A 540 1.83 -2.61 -2.56
CA SER A 540 0.59 -1.83 -2.50
C SER A 540 0.61 -0.88 -1.30
N THR A 541 -0.20 0.16 -1.31
CA THR A 541 -0.29 1.13 -0.20
C THR A 541 -1.74 1.31 0.23
N GLU A 542 -2.02 0.95 1.46
CA GLU A 542 -3.31 1.12 2.09
C GLU A 542 -3.23 2.30 3.07
N THR A 543 -4.03 3.33 2.82
CA THR A 543 -3.98 4.58 3.58
C THR A 543 -5.28 4.82 4.33
N TYR A 544 -5.18 4.97 5.64
CA TYR A 544 -6.25 5.51 6.49
C TYR A 544 -6.05 7.03 6.60
N SER A 545 -6.89 7.79 5.90
CA SER A 545 -6.70 9.23 5.70
C SER A 545 -7.73 10.11 6.41
N GLY A 546 -8.58 9.53 7.26
CA GLY A 546 -9.69 10.24 7.89
C GLY A 546 -9.25 11.31 8.91
N ALA A 547 -9.96 12.44 8.92
CA ALA A 547 -9.82 13.46 9.96
C ALA A 547 -10.52 13.06 11.27
N SER A 548 -11.45 12.12 11.22
CA SER A 548 -12.11 11.51 12.38
C SER A 548 -11.40 10.21 12.78
N ALA A 549 -11.74 9.69 13.95
CA ALA A 549 -11.21 8.41 14.42
C ALA A 549 -11.56 7.27 13.45
N GLN A 550 -10.58 6.39 13.18
CA GLN A 550 -10.76 5.23 12.32
C GLN A 550 -10.28 3.95 13.01
N THR A 551 -11.00 2.87 12.76
CA THR A 551 -10.58 1.53 13.17
C THR A 551 -9.78 0.90 12.05
N VAL A 552 -8.54 0.52 12.33
CA VAL A 552 -7.66 -0.19 11.39
C VAL A 552 -7.99 -1.67 11.44
N ALA A 553 -8.38 -2.23 10.33
CA ALA A 553 -8.76 -3.64 10.24
C ALA A 553 -7.56 -4.56 10.53
N ALA A 554 -7.81 -5.67 11.21
CA ALA A 554 -6.78 -6.68 11.54
C ALA A 554 -6.47 -7.54 10.30
N LEU A 555 -5.63 -7.03 9.40
CA LEU A 555 -5.32 -7.62 8.11
C LEU A 555 -3.79 -7.69 7.87
N THR A 556 -3.43 -8.32 6.76
CA THR A 556 -2.08 -8.24 6.19
C THR A 556 -2.09 -7.19 5.08
N TYR A 557 -1.30 -6.15 5.27
CA TYR A 557 -1.15 -5.01 4.37
C TYR A 557 0.14 -5.09 3.55
N GLY A 558 0.18 -4.40 2.40
CA GLY A 558 1.41 -4.07 1.71
C GLY A 558 2.17 -3.00 2.48
N ASN A 559 2.15 -1.75 2.04
CA ASN A 559 2.53 -0.60 2.85
C ASN A 559 1.29 -0.07 3.56
N LEU A 560 1.41 0.23 4.85
CA LEU A 560 0.31 0.79 5.63
C LEU A 560 0.63 2.25 5.98
N SER A 561 -0.24 3.17 5.57
CA SER A 561 -0.06 4.61 5.75
C SER A 561 -1.20 5.22 6.56
N PHE A 562 -0.87 6.16 7.41
CA PHE A 562 -1.82 6.92 8.22
C PHE A 562 -1.62 8.41 7.94
N THR A 563 -2.71 9.08 7.58
CA THR A 563 -2.75 10.53 7.36
C THR A 563 -4.03 11.11 7.96
N GLY A 564 -4.13 12.43 8.02
CA GLY A 564 -5.27 13.10 8.64
C GLY A 564 -5.26 13.05 10.18
N ALA A 565 -5.93 14.00 10.82
CA ALA A 565 -5.80 14.28 12.24
C ALA A 565 -6.45 13.24 13.18
N GLY A 566 -7.35 12.39 12.69
CA GLY A 566 -8.05 11.40 13.51
C GLY A 566 -7.14 10.28 14.05
N THR A 567 -7.48 9.75 15.20
CA THR A 567 -6.79 8.58 15.76
C THR A 567 -7.14 7.32 14.98
N LYS A 568 -6.11 6.57 14.55
CA LYS A 568 -6.22 5.28 13.88
C LYS A 568 -5.90 4.18 14.88
N THR A 569 -6.91 3.41 15.28
CA THR A 569 -6.76 2.38 16.32
C THR A 569 -6.76 0.98 15.71
N LEU A 570 -5.74 0.19 16.00
CA LEU A 570 -5.68 -1.21 15.56
C LEU A 570 -6.78 -2.03 16.23
N SER A 571 -7.56 -2.77 15.43
CA SER A 571 -8.63 -3.64 15.96
C SER A 571 -8.16 -5.04 16.36
N GLY A 572 -6.98 -5.44 15.98
CA GLY A 572 -6.41 -6.76 16.23
C GLY A 572 -5.00 -6.90 15.65
N THR A 573 -4.52 -8.13 15.57
CA THR A 573 -3.22 -8.43 14.97
C THR A 573 -3.14 -7.90 13.54
N THR A 574 -2.14 -7.06 13.31
CA THR A 574 -1.92 -6.39 12.02
C THR A 574 -0.53 -6.73 11.50
N VAL A 575 -0.45 -7.12 10.23
CA VAL A 575 0.82 -7.43 9.56
C VAL A 575 1.05 -6.44 8.43
N VAL A 576 2.24 -5.89 8.34
CA VAL A 576 2.67 -4.96 7.29
C VAL A 576 3.89 -5.55 6.59
N ASN A 577 3.70 -6.05 5.37
CA ASN A 577 4.79 -6.66 4.58
C ASN A 577 5.74 -5.62 3.98
N GLY A 578 5.27 -4.40 3.74
CA GLY A 578 6.03 -3.24 3.31
C GLY A 578 6.28 -2.26 4.45
N ASN A 579 6.32 -0.98 4.14
CA ASN A 579 6.58 0.09 5.10
C ASN A 579 5.32 0.49 5.87
N LEU A 580 5.49 0.84 7.14
CA LEU A 580 4.49 1.57 7.92
C LEU A 580 4.86 3.06 7.95
N ASN A 581 3.94 3.91 7.53
CA ASN A 581 4.09 5.36 7.54
C ASN A 581 3.01 6.03 8.40
N ASN A 582 3.37 6.54 9.55
CA ASN A 582 2.51 7.40 10.37
C ASN A 582 2.85 8.86 10.09
N GLY A 583 2.05 9.49 9.22
CA GLY A 583 2.31 10.84 8.71
C GLY A 583 2.09 11.94 9.76
N SER A 584 2.62 13.12 9.49
CA SER A 584 2.49 14.28 10.36
C SER A 584 1.02 14.62 10.63
N GLY A 585 0.71 14.95 11.88
CA GLY A 585 -0.65 15.26 12.36
C GLY A 585 -1.55 14.04 12.57
N SER A 586 -1.15 12.83 12.18
CA SER A 586 -1.92 11.62 12.47
C SER A 586 -1.53 10.98 13.81
N THR A 587 -2.46 10.26 14.41
CA THR A 587 -2.22 9.47 15.61
C THR A 587 -2.51 8.00 15.33
N LEU A 588 -1.49 7.14 15.49
CA LEU A 588 -1.65 5.69 15.44
C LEU A 588 -1.72 5.15 16.88
N ASN A 589 -2.79 4.42 17.22
CA ASN A 589 -2.96 3.74 18.50
C ASN A 589 -2.83 2.22 18.27
N GLY A 590 -1.76 1.65 18.82
CA GLY A 590 -1.48 0.20 18.76
C GLY A 590 -2.44 -0.65 19.60
N ALA A 591 -3.17 -0.05 20.52
CA ALA A 591 -4.01 -0.74 21.51
C ALA A 591 -3.23 -1.87 22.23
N ALA A 592 -3.86 -3.01 22.51
CA ALA A 592 -3.18 -4.18 23.08
C ALA A 592 -2.75 -5.22 22.02
N ASN A 593 -2.63 -4.80 20.77
CA ASN A 593 -2.49 -5.69 19.63
C ASN A 593 -1.03 -5.92 19.22
N LEU A 594 -0.82 -7.00 18.46
CA LEU A 594 0.43 -7.25 17.75
C LEU A 594 0.42 -6.52 16.41
N LEU A 595 1.47 -5.73 16.17
CA LEU A 595 1.77 -5.12 14.88
C LEU A 595 3.11 -5.65 14.38
N SER A 596 3.07 -6.47 13.34
CA SER A 596 4.26 -7.05 12.72
C SER A 596 4.64 -6.28 11.46
N ILE A 597 5.90 -5.90 11.31
CA ILE A 597 6.38 -5.04 10.23
C ILE A 597 7.61 -5.66 9.59
N SER A 598 7.53 -5.89 8.28
CA SER A 598 8.67 -6.39 7.49
C SER A 598 9.40 -5.29 6.72
N GLY A 599 8.79 -4.12 6.53
CA GLY A 599 9.42 -2.93 5.95
C GLY A 599 9.91 -1.96 7.02
N SER A 600 10.09 -0.71 6.62
CA SER A 600 10.54 0.36 7.50
C SER A 600 9.40 0.95 8.34
N TRP A 601 9.72 1.41 9.52
CA TRP A 601 8.88 2.21 10.41
C TRP A 601 9.17 3.69 10.18
N ILE A 602 8.18 4.44 9.72
CA ILE A 602 8.30 5.89 9.46
C ILE A 602 7.27 6.60 10.33
N ASN A 603 7.71 7.31 11.36
CA ASN A 603 6.81 8.00 12.29
C ASN A 603 7.09 9.50 12.33
N SER A 604 6.28 10.26 11.63
CA SER A 604 6.23 11.74 11.69
C SER A 604 5.05 12.27 12.51
N GLY A 605 4.14 11.36 12.89
CA GLY A 605 2.96 11.66 13.70
C GLY A 605 3.12 11.27 15.16
N THR A 606 2.00 10.99 15.82
CA THR A 606 1.96 10.48 17.18
C THR A 606 1.70 8.98 17.18
N PHE A 607 2.52 8.22 17.90
CA PHE A 607 2.26 6.81 18.16
C PHE A 607 1.91 6.58 19.63
N ILE A 608 0.77 5.93 19.89
CA ILE A 608 0.33 5.51 21.20
C ILE A 608 0.50 3.99 21.30
N PRO A 609 1.53 3.49 21.98
CA PRO A 609 1.83 2.06 22.00
C PRO A 609 0.84 1.24 22.83
N ALA A 610 0.18 1.87 23.81
CA ALA A 610 -0.64 1.22 24.85
C ALA A 610 0.07 -0.01 25.43
N THR A 611 -0.54 -1.20 25.43
CA THR A 611 0.09 -2.45 25.89
C THR A 611 0.49 -3.39 24.73
N GLY A 612 0.40 -2.93 23.50
CA GLY A 612 0.66 -3.67 22.28
C GLY A 612 2.13 -4.08 22.09
N THR A 613 2.34 -4.99 21.16
CA THR A 613 3.67 -5.48 20.77
C THR A 613 3.97 -5.09 19.34
N ILE A 614 5.16 -4.55 19.09
CA ILE A 614 5.69 -4.33 17.75
C ILE A 614 6.72 -5.41 17.44
N ALA A 615 6.53 -6.12 16.33
CA ALA A 615 7.49 -7.10 15.82
C ALA A 615 8.13 -6.58 14.54
N PHE A 616 9.43 -6.34 14.56
CA PHE A 616 10.24 -5.93 13.41
C PHE A 616 10.92 -7.14 12.80
N SER A 617 10.49 -7.60 11.62
CA SER A 617 10.92 -8.85 10.98
C SER A 617 11.69 -8.69 9.67
N GLY A 618 11.74 -7.48 9.10
CA GLY A 618 12.39 -7.22 7.82
C GLY A 618 13.91 -7.18 7.88
N SER A 619 14.57 -7.20 6.74
CA SER A 619 16.03 -7.15 6.62
C SER A 619 16.47 -5.86 5.95
N GLY A 620 17.46 -5.16 6.55
CA GLY A 620 18.01 -3.91 6.03
C GLY A 620 17.04 -2.73 6.10
N GLN A 621 16.11 -2.73 7.05
CA GLN A 621 15.05 -1.73 7.19
C GLN A 621 15.42 -0.60 8.14
N THR A 622 14.64 0.48 8.12
CA THR A 622 14.89 1.66 8.95
C THR A 622 13.74 1.94 9.92
N ILE A 623 14.08 2.53 11.05
CA ILE A 623 13.13 3.17 11.97
C ILE A 623 13.43 4.64 11.96
N THR A 624 12.46 5.47 11.59
CA THR A 624 12.57 6.93 11.55
C THR A 624 11.50 7.60 12.39
N GLY A 625 11.83 8.77 12.94
CA GLY A 625 10.96 9.55 13.83
C GLY A 625 11.00 9.08 15.28
N THR A 626 11.07 10.06 16.21
CA THR A 626 11.03 9.79 17.65
C THR A 626 9.77 9.04 18.02
N THR A 627 9.94 7.88 18.64
CA THR A 627 8.81 6.99 18.93
C THR A 627 8.96 6.37 20.32
N SER A 628 7.84 6.29 21.04
CA SER A 628 7.73 5.47 22.25
C SER A 628 7.01 4.18 21.91
N PHE A 629 7.63 3.06 22.18
CA PHE A 629 7.06 1.72 22.05
C PHE A 629 6.72 1.12 23.41
N ASN A 630 5.82 0.13 23.45
CA ASN A 630 5.65 -0.69 24.66
C ASN A 630 6.54 -1.93 24.53
N LYS A 631 6.04 -3.00 23.95
CA LYS A 631 6.80 -4.24 23.77
C LYS A 631 7.37 -4.29 22.35
N VAL A 632 8.64 -4.64 22.21
CA VAL A 632 9.30 -4.73 20.91
C VAL A 632 10.07 -6.03 20.76
N ASN A 633 9.91 -6.67 19.61
CA ASN A 633 10.68 -7.83 19.20
C ASN A 633 11.34 -7.57 17.83
N VAL A 634 12.68 -7.55 17.76
CA VAL A 634 13.43 -7.31 16.53
C VAL A 634 14.06 -8.63 16.07
N THR A 635 13.36 -9.34 15.21
CA THR A 635 13.84 -10.60 14.61
C THR A 635 14.60 -10.39 13.31
N GLY A 636 14.41 -9.24 12.68
CA GLY A 636 15.07 -8.83 11.45
C GLY A 636 16.29 -7.94 11.64
N SER A 637 16.63 -7.16 10.63
CA SER A 637 17.73 -6.18 10.64
C SER A 637 17.18 -4.76 10.48
N TYR A 638 17.32 -3.94 11.51
CA TYR A 638 16.79 -2.58 11.55
C TYR A 638 17.83 -1.56 11.98
N THR A 639 17.78 -0.39 11.33
CA THR A 639 18.63 0.77 11.66
C THR A 639 17.78 1.96 12.05
N ALA A 640 18.05 2.56 13.21
CA ALA A 640 17.37 3.75 13.74
C ALA A 640 18.37 4.90 13.92
N SER A 641 18.83 5.48 12.83
CA SER A 641 19.95 6.44 12.86
C SER A 641 19.58 7.80 13.45
N GLY A 642 20.21 8.16 14.57
CA GLY A 642 20.20 9.52 15.13
C GLY A 642 18.90 9.96 15.78
N ILE A 643 17.95 9.06 16.02
CA ILE A 643 16.64 9.37 16.65
C ILE A 643 16.56 8.84 18.08
N ASN A 644 15.74 9.49 18.89
CA ASN A 644 15.44 9.04 20.24
C ASN A 644 14.28 8.02 20.23
N LEU A 645 14.47 6.87 20.88
CA LEU A 645 13.46 5.84 21.03
C LEU A 645 13.25 5.50 22.51
N ILE A 646 12.00 5.25 22.89
CA ILE A 646 11.63 4.86 24.24
C ILE A 646 10.90 3.52 24.18
N PHE A 647 11.34 2.55 24.97
CA PHE A 647 10.72 1.25 25.12
C PHE A 647 10.19 1.11 26.55
N ASN A 648 8.87 1.29 26.71
CA ASN A 648 8.23 1.28 28.03
C ASN A 648 8.02 -0.11 28.60
N GLY A 649 7.97 -1.12 27.75
CA GLY A 649 7.88 -2.54 28.12
C GLY A 649 9.07 -3.32 27.57
N PRO A 650 8.99 -4.67 27.57
CA PRO A 650 10.09 -5.51 27.17
C PRO A 650 10.59 -5.27 25.74
N MET A 651 11.90 -5.27 25.57
CA MET A 651 12.61 -5.26 24.29
C MET A 651 13.39 -6.55 24.10
N THR A 652 13.20 -7.21 22.98
CA THR A 652 13.89 -8.45 22.61
C THR A 652 14.54 -8.33 21.25
N VAL A 653 15.81 -8.70 21.16
CA VAL A 653 16.56 -8.91 19.91
C VAL A 653 17.08 -10.34 19.96
N PRO A 654 16.36 -11.32 19.41
CA PRO A 654 16.77 -12.73 19.48
C PRO A 654 17.99 -12.99 18.59
N ALA A 655 18.60 -14.17 18.72
CA ALA A 655 19.70 -14.61 17.86
C ALA A 655 19.31 -14.50 16.37
N GLY A 656 20.17 -13.88 15.56
CA GLY A 656 19.88 -13.55 14.15
C GLY A 656 19.26 -12.17 13.94
N GLY A 657 18.65 -11.56 14.96
CA GLY A 657 18.18 -10.17 14.89
C GLY A 657 19.33 -9.16 14.93
N THR A 658 19.16 -8.04 14.28
CA THR A 658 20.13 -6.92 14.28
C THR A 658 19.40 -5.61 14.52
N PHE A 659 19.83 -4.86 15.51
CA PHE A 659 19.30 -3.53 15.78
C PHE A 659 20.44 -2.53 15.96
N SER A 660 20.56 -1.62 15.01
CA SER A 660 21.57 -0.57 15.01
C SER A 660 20.91 0.80 15.21
N THR A 661 21.34 1.52 16.25
CA THR A 661 20.81 2.86 16.54
C THR A 661 21.98 3.84 16.49
N GLY A 662 21.91 4.88 15.69
CA GLY A 662 22.97 5.89 15.58
C GLY A 662 23.20 6.67 16.89
N ALA A 663 23.48 7.95 16.80
CA ALA A 663 23.80 8.82 17.94
C ALA A 663 22.61 9.20 18.84
N GLY A 664 21.43 8.63 18.61
CA GLY A 664 20.22 8.89 19.42
C GLY A 664 20.26 8.31 20.83
N VAL A 665 19.38 8.81 21.69
CA VAL A 665 19.13 8.25 23.03
C VAL A 665 18.09 7.14 22.95
N ILE A 666 18.46 5.95 23.35
CA ILE A 666 17.58 4.79 23.45
C ILE A 666 17.26 4.57 24.92
N THR A 667 15.99 4.77 25.30
CA THR A 667 15.53 4.57 26.69
C THR A 667 14.77 3.26 26.81
N LEU A 668 15.22 2.39 27.69
CA LEU A 668 14.68 1.07 27.96
C LEU A 668 14.12 1.05 29.39
N ASN A 669 12.78 1.02 29.51
CA ASN A 669 12.08 1.04 30.81
C ASN A 669 11.58 -0.35 31.23
N GLY A 670 11.51 -1.32 30.34
CA GLY A 670 11.11 -2.70 30.61
C GLY A 670 12.29 -3.67 30.54
N ASP A 671 12.01 -4.96 30.69
CA ASP A 671 13.00 -6.01 30.54
C ASP A 671 13.69 -5.97 29.18
N VAL A 672 14.96 -6.36 29.13
CA VAL A 672 15.79 -6.34 27.91
C VAL A 672 16.40 -7.70 27.69
N SER A 673 16.25 -8.25 26.50
CA SER A 673 16.88 -9.50 26.09
C SER A 673 17.53 -9.34 24.71
N ILE A 674 18.84 -9.27 24.67
CA ILE A 674 19.64 -9.15 23.45
C ILE A 674 20.46 -10.41 23.25
N GLY A 675 20.00 -11.26 22.31
CA GLY A 675 20.69 -12.46 21.85
C GLY A 675 21.28 -12.32 20.46
N GLY A 676 20.89 -11.27 19.71
CA GLY A 676 21.38 -10.88 18.41
C GLY A 676 22.40 -9.75 18.46
N SER A 677 22.57 -9.03 17.34
CA SER A 677 23.48 -7.87 17.27
C SER A 677 22.77 -6.59 17.68
N PHE A 678 23.37 -5.85 18.59
CA PHE A 678 22.90 -4.51 19.01
C PHE A 678 24.06 -3.54 18.98
N SER A 679 23.88 -2.40 18.31
CA SER A 679 24.86 -1.30 18.27
C SER A 679 24.18 0.05 18.47
N ASN A 680 24.77 0.88 19.35
CA ASN A 680 24.33 2.25 19.61
C ASN A 680 25.57 3.16 19.69
N THR A 681 25.67 4.15 18.84
CA THR A 681 26.76 5.15 18.90
C THR A 681 26.41 6.35 19.77
N GLY A 682 25.20 6.40 20.33
CA GLY A 682 24.72 7.41 21.27
C GLY A 682 24.65 6.90 22.70
N THR A 683 23.51 7.18 23.35
CA THR A 683 23.23 6.77 24.74
C THR A 683 22.21 5.66 24.79
N LEU A 684 22.54 4.57 25.45
CA LEU A 684 21.62 3.51 25.86
C LEU A 684 21.26 3.71 27.34
N ALA A 685 20.03 4.12 27.61
CA ALA A 685 19.56 4.45 28.95
C ALA A 685 18.58 3.40 29.48
N PHE A 686 18.88 2.79 30.62
CA PHE A 686 17.98 1.91 31.37
C PHE A 686 17.26 2.74 32.42
N GLY A 687 15.92 2.98 32.18
CA GLY A 687 15.12 3.93 32.95
C GLY A 687 13.98 3.31 33.73
N GLY A 688 13.92 1.99 33.89
CA GLY A 688 12.82 1.27 34.55
C GLY A 688 12.55 1.72 35.97
N THR A 689 11.26 1.89 36.31
CA THR A 689 10.78 2.16 37.67
C THR A 689 10.35 0.87 38.39
N ALA A 690 10.18 -0.24 37.68
CA ALA A 690 10.02 -1.59 38.20
C ALA A 690 11.34 -2.36 38.09
N VAL A 691 11.45 -3.49 38.83
CA VAL A 691 12.61 -4.38 38.71
C VAL A 691 12.79 -4.77 37.26
N GLN A 692 13.98 -4.53 36.72
CA GLN A 692 14.32 -4.70 35.32
C GLN A 692 15.36 -5.79 35.14
N ASN A 693 15.05 -6.80 34.32
CA ASN A 693 16.00 -7.84 33.93
C ASN A 693 16.65 -7.46 32.60
N ILE A 694 17.97 -7.28 32.64
CA ILE A 694 18.76 -6.91 31.46
C ILE A 694 19.65 -8.08 31.09
N LEU A 695 19.25 -8.83 30.07
CA LEU A 695 19.91 -10.03 29.59
C LEU A 695 20.63 -9.76 28.26
N LEU A 696 21.93 -9.62 28.28
CA LEU A 696 22.79 -9.42 27.13
C LEU A 696 23.53 -10.72 26.82
N LYS A 697 23.00 -11.50 25.87
CA LYS A 697 23.60 -12.79 25.43
C LYS A 697 24.63 -12.60 24.32
N SER A 698 24.70 -11.41 23.73
CA SER A 698 25.68 -11.03 22.72
C SER A 698 26.34 -9.72 23.12
N ALA A 699 27.56 -9.48 22.65
CA ALA A 699 28.24 -8.21 22.86
C ALA A 699 27.40 -7.06 22.30
N ILE A 700 27.18 -6.03 23.12
CA ILE A 700 26.61 -4.77 22.71
C ILE A 700 27.73 -3.77 22.42
N THR A 701 27.57 -2.99 21.38
CA THR A 701 28.43 -1.82 21.13
C THR A 701 27.65 -0.57 21.49
N SER A 702 28.05 0.14 22.51
CA SER A 702 27.42 1.41 22.91
C SER A 702 28.48 2.39 23.39
N ASN A 703 28.37 3.66 22.95
CA ASN A 703 29.28 4.71 23.41
C ASN A 703 28.97 5.11 24.86
N ILE A 704 27.68 5.20 25.20
CA ILE A 704 27.24 5.57 26.56
C ILE A 704 26.15 4.62 26.99
N VAL A 705 26.35 3.96 28.12
CA VAL A 705 25.29 3.21 28.82
C VAL A 705 24.96 3.96 30.11
N SER A 706 23.68 4.27 30.33
CA SER A 706 23.23 4.99 31.53
C SER A 706 22.11 4.22 32.24
N PHE A 707 22.27 3.99 33.51
CA PHE A 707 21.25 3.45 34.40
C PHE A 707 20.56 4.60 35.14
N ASN A 708 19.33 4.95 34.74
CA ASN A 708 18.59 6.10 35.24
C ASN A 708 17.35 5.71 36.07
N GLY A 709 17.05 4.43 36.17
CA GLY A 709 15.87 3.93 36.89
C GLY A 709 15.92 4.10 38.39
N SER A 710 14.79 3.90 39.04
CA SER A 710 14.67 3.98 40.52
C SER A 710 14.58 2.59 41.20
N ASN A 711 14.57 1.51 40.47
CA ASN A 711 14.60 0.14 40.95
C ASN A 711 15.91 -0.56 40.56
N SER A 712 16.28 -1.57 41.33
CA SER A 712 17.55 -2.31 41.17
C SER A 712 17.50 -3.21 39.95
N PRO A 713 18.19 -2.90 38.84
CA PRO A 713 18.26 -3.75 37.65
C PRO A 713 19.21 -4.92 37.87
N ALA A 714 18.79 -6.13 37.45
CA ALA A 714 19.66 -7.26 37.29
C ALA A 714 20.29 -7.22 35.89
N PHE A 715 21.58 -7.00 35.82
CA PHE A 715 22.33 -6.83 34.56
C PHE A 715 23.18 -8.08 34.31
N TYR A 716 22.71 -8.92 33.39
CA TYR A 716 23.36 -10.17 33.01
C TYR A 716 23.95 -10.02 31.59
N ALA A 717 25.21 -10.35 31.39
CA ALA A 717 25.84 -10.45 30.08
C ALA A 717 26.63 -11.75 29.97
N SER A 718 26.39 -12.59 28.94
CA SER A 718 27.13 -13.84 28.73
C SER A 718 28.49 -13.64 28.03
N ALA A 719 28.73 -12.45 27.49
CA ALA A 719 30.04 -11.97 27.03
C ALA A 719 30.31 -10.66 27.73
N VAL A 720 31.60 -10.42 28.09
CA VAL A 720 31.99 -9.14 28.73
C VAL A 720 31.58 -7.99 27.81
N PRO A 721 30.57 -7.18 28.15
CA PRO A 721 30.16 -6.09 27.29
C PRO A 721 31.22 -5.01 27.29
N GLY A 722 31.75 -4.69 26.13
CA GLY A 722 32.64 -3.55 25.94
C GLY A 722 31.84 -2.25 25.96
N ILE A 723 31.59 -1.71 27.14
CA ILE A 723 30.88 -0.41 27.31
C ILE A 723 31.93 0.70 27.27
N ALA A 724 31.74 1.68 26.37
CA ALA A 724 32.67 2.78 26.31
C ALA A 724 32.53 3.68 27.56
N THR A 725 31.33 4.26 27.78
CA THR A 725 31.04 5.05 28.98
C THR A 725 29.87 4.49 29.73
N LEU A 726 30.02 4.20 31.02
CA LEU A 726 29.00 3.74 31.92
C LEU A 726 28.63 4.81 32.95
N ASN A 727 27.38 5.27 32.92
CA ASN A 727 26.83 6.25 33.86
C ASN A 727 25.84 5.59 34.82
N ILE A 728 26.06 5.71 36.11
CA ILE A 728 25.20 5.18 37.15
C ILE A 728 24.47 6.35 37.83
N ASN A 729 23.22 6.55 37.46
CA ASN A 729 22.30 7.51 38.07
C ASN A 729 21.22 6.80 38.90
N ASN A 730 21.25 5.48 38.91
CA ASN A 730 20.25 4.62 39.57
C ASN A 730 20.42 4.68 41.12
N THR A 731 19.34 5.01 41.80
CA THR A 731 19.32 5.19 43.28
C THR A 731 19.07 3.90 44.08
N ALA A 732 18.63 2.83 43.42
CA ALA A 732 18.38 1.53 44.09
C ALA A 732 19.51 0.52 43.96
N GLY A 733 20.50 0.81 43.10
CA GLY A 733 21.67 -0.02 42.91
C GLY A 733 21.64 -0.83 41.58
N VAL A 734 22.68 -0.69 40.80
CA VAL A 734 22.91 -1.48 39.59
C VAL A 734 23.75 -2.71 39.99
N ASN A 735 23.23 -3.90 39.69
CA ASN A 735 23.83 -5.17 40.05
C ASN A 735 24.24 -5.96 38.83
N PRO A 736 25.48 -5.87 38.36
CA PRO A 736 25.98 -6.78 37.34
C PRO A 736 25.97 -8.21 37.87
N VAL A 737 25.59 -9.14 37.00
CA VAL A 737 25.63 -10.58 37.30
C VAL A 737 26.63 -11.34 36.42
N THR A 738 27.55 -10.61 35.79
CA THR A 738 28.69 -11.07 34.99
C THR A 738 29.83 -10.05 35.06
N ASP A 739 31.01 -10.44 34.60
CA ASP A 739 32.13 -9.54 34.42
C ASP A 739 31.78 -8.37 33.55
N LEU A 740 32.41 -7.20 33.78
CA LEU A 740 32.11 -5.94 33.11
C LEU A 740 33.41 -5.30 32.58
N LEU A 741 33.42 -4.84 31.35
CA LEU A 741 34.50 -4.06 30.75
C LEU A 741 34.03 -2.66 30.38
N VAL A 742 34.67 -1.63 30.96
CA VAL A 742 34.44 -0.21 30.63
C VAL A 742 35.69 0.38 29.99
N THR A 743 35.60 0.81 28.74
CA THR A 743 36.77 1.18 27.96
C THR A 743 37.12 2.68 28.03
N THR A 744 36.16 3.59 28.31
CA THR A 744 36.41 5.05 28.29
C THR A 744 36.15 5.72 29.64
N ALA A 745 35.01 5.52 30.28
CA ALA A 745 34.70 6.11 31.58
C ALA A 745 33.61 5.35 32.34
N LEU A 746 33.77 5.21 33.65
CA LEU A 746 32.73 4.82 34.60
C LEU A 746 32.38 5.98 35.51
N ASN A 747 31.15 6.44 35.51
CA ASN A 747 30.67 7.56 36.30
C ASN A 747 29.53 7.13 37.24
N THR A 748 29.67 7.29 38.52
CA THR A 748 28.62 7.14 39.52
C THR A 748 28.20 8.53 40.02
N ASN A 749 26.98 8.95 39.76
CA ASN A 749 26.48 10.26 40.20
C ASN A 749 26.22 10.28 41.71
N ALA A 750 25.96 11.47 42.28
CA ALA A 750 25.88 11.68 43.74
C ALA A 750 24.85 10.78 44.48
N THR A 751 23.79 10.37 43.80
CA THR A 751 22.76 9.47 44.32
C THR A 751 22.84 8.09 43.69
N GLY A 752 23.75 7.87 42.75
CA GLY A 752 23.91 6.62 42.04
C GLY A 752 24.54 5.54 42.92
N ILE A 753 24.07 4.30 42.78
CA ILE A 753 24.55 3.14 43.51
C ILE A 753 24.96 2.07 42.50
N PHE A 754 26.22 1.61 42.59
CA PHE A 754 26.74 0.50 41.81
C PHE A 754 27.21 -0.60 42.76
N ASN A 755 26.62 -1.81 42.60
CA ASN A 755 26.97 -2.99 43.41
C ASN A 755 27.63 -4.04 42.50
N GLY A 756 28.92 -4.01 42.35
CA GLY A 756 29.68 -4.89 41.44
C GLY A 756 29.60 -6.40 41.75
N GLY A 757 29.15 -6.76 42.97
CA GLY A 757 29.01 -8.14 43.37
C GLY A 757 30.37 -8.87 43.44
N PHE A 758 30.38 -10.16 43.08
CA PHE A 758 31.58 -11.00 43.02
C PHE A 758 32.28 -11.02 41.64
N PHE A 759 31.74 -10.24 40.70
CA PHE A 759 32.22 -10.20 39.30
C PHE A 759 33.39 -9.23 39.12
N THR A 760 34.21 -9.48 38.09
CA THR A 760 35.31 -8.61 37.73
C THR A 760 34.77 -7.35 37.02
N GLN A 761 35.23 -6.18 37.47
CA GLN A 761 34.96 -4.91 36.77
C GLN A 761 36.31 -4.39 36.21
N GLU A 762 36.53 -4.53 34.90
CA GLU A 762 37.70 -3.97 34.23
C GLU A 762 37.37 -2.58 33.69
N ILE A 763 38.14 -1.60 34.13
CA ILE A 763 38.01 -0.20 33.75
C ILE A 763 39.31 0.25 33.06
N GLN A 764 39.24 0.42 31.73
CA GLN A 764 40.38 0.80 30.91
C GLN A 764 40.49 2.34 30.75
N GLY A 765 39.41 3.07 31.05
CA GLY A 765 39.36 4.52 31.01
C GLY A 765 39.34 5.16 32.39
N GLY A 766 38.83 6.39 32.47
CA GLY A 766 38.67 7.12 33.71
C GLY A 766 37.52 6.62 34.58
N MET A 767 37.54 6.98 35.86
CA MET A 767 36.44 6.75 36.78
C MET A 767 36.09 8.02 37.53
N THR A 768 34.78 8.35 37.63
CA THR A 768 34.28 9.40 38.52
C THR A 768 33.23 8.82 39.44
N ASN A 769 33.58 8.57 40.71
CA ASN A 769 32.62 8.09 41.68
C ASN A 769 32.20 9.23 42.63
N ASN A 770 31.01 9.81 42.41
CA ASN A 770 30.37 10.77 43.31
C ASN A 770 29.26 10.16 44.14
N GLY A 771 28.92 8.89 43.90
CA GLY A 771 27.87 8.13 44.59
C GLY A 771 28.45 6.98 45.42
N THR A 772 27.70 5.86 45.46
CA THR A 772 28.12 4.63 46.12
C THR A 772 28.62 3.61 45.09
N TYR A 773 29.85 3.14 45.30
CA TYR A 773 30.44 2.04 44.54
C TYR A 773 30.85 0.92 45.54
N SER A 774 30.34 -0.28 45.32
CA SER A 774 30.75 -1.45 46.10
C SER A 774 31.07 -2.64 45.20
N SER A 775 32.09 -3.40 45.52
CA SER A 775 32.43 -4.64 44.81
C SER A 775 33.03 -5.63 45.81
N SER A 776 32.65 -6.91 45.66
CA SER A 776 33.29 -8.06 46.30
C SER A 776 34.16 -8.87 45.33
N GLY A 777 34.06 -8.60 44.02
CA GLY A 777 34.91 -9.11 42.95
C GLY A 777 36.16 -8.26 42.75
N THR A 778 36.97 -8.62 41.76
CA THR A 778 38.15 -7.83 41.39
C THR A 778 37.73 -6.56 40.61
N VAL A 779 38.21 -5.40 41.08
CA VAL A 779 38.15 -4.15 40.34
C VAL A 779 39.51 -3.93 39.66
N TYR A 780 39.51 -3.96 38.35
CA TYR A 780 40.75 -3.86 37.55
C TYR A 780 40.78 -2.53 36.77
N PHE A 781 41.68 -1.64 37.16
CA PHE A 781 41.97 -0.41 36.42
C PHE A 781 43.13 -0.67 35.47
N ASN A 782 42.84 -0.71 34.15
CA ASN A 782 43.77 -1.21 33.14
C ASN A 782 43.90 -0.24 31.96
N PRO A 783 44.27 1.04 32.18
CA PRO A 783 44.33 2.02 31.11
C PRO A 783 45.57 1.84 30.21
N SER A 784 45.40 2.10 28.91
CA SER A 784 46.50 2.18 27.93
C SER A 784 47.08 3.61 27.76
N ALA A 785 46.35 4.62 28.25
CA ALA A 785 46.73 6.04 28.23
C ALA A 785 46.54 6.66 29.62
N ALA A 786 47.11 7.86 29.87
CA ALA A 786 46.95 8.57 31.13
C ALA A 786 45.48 8.78 31.49
N GLN A 787 45.03 8.39 32.68
CA GLN A 787 43.66 8.50 33.17
C GLN A 787 43.60 9.16 34.55
N VAL A 788 42.44 9.72 34.85
CA VAL A 788 42.09 10.26 36.16
C VAL A 788 41.00 9.43 36.79
N LEU A 789 41.19 8.95 37.99
CA LEU A 789 40.17 8.31 38.82
C LEU A 789 39.75 9.29 39.91
N THR A 790 38.47 9.73 39.87
CA THR A 790 37.92 10.63 40.89
C THR A 790 36.97 9.84 41.78
N ILE A 791 37.30 9.70 43.05
CA ILE A 791 36.55 8.90 44.04
C ILE A 791 36.04 9.85 45.13
N ASN A 792 34.97 10.63 44.80
CA ASN A 792 34.39 11.62 45.72
C ASN A 792 33.09 11.15 46.42
N GLY A 793 32.70 9.88 46.24
CA GLY A 793 31.42 9.39 46.77
C GLY A 793 31.46 9.11 48.26
N THR A 794 30.26 8.95 48.86
CA THR A 794 30.12 8.62 50.29
C THR A 794 30.67 7.21 50.63
N SER A 795 30.79 6.34 49.64
CA SER A 795 31.45 5.05 49.79
C SER A 795 32.01 4.54 48.46
N PHE A 796 33.33 4.31 48.45
CA PHE A 796 33.93 3.40 47.48
C PHE A 796 34.44 2.22 48.31
N THR A 797 33.75 1.06 48.19
CA THR A 797 34.08 -0.11 49.00
C THR A 797 34.43 -1.27 48.06
N SER A 798 35.62 -1.85 48.26
CA SER A 798 36.00 -3.09 47.59
C SER A 798 36.36 -4.15 48.64
N ASN A 799 35.57 -5.21 48.72
CA ASN A 799 35.87 -6.40 49.51
C ASN A 799 36.71 -7.42 48.75
N GLY A 800 36.88 -7.24 47.44
CA GLY A 800 37.76 -8.00 46.55
C GLY A 800 39.06 -7.28 46.30
N ASN A 801 39.83 -7.77 45.34
CA ASN A 801 41.08 -7.12 44.91
C ASN A 801 40.79 -5.83 44.11
N VAL A 802 41.54 -4.81 44.39
CA VAL A 802 41.66 -3.62 43.51
C VAL A 802 43.01 -3.69 42.80
N VAL A 803 42.96 -3.87 41.49
CA VAL A 803 44.17 -4.02 40.67
C VAL A 803 44.39 -2.77 39.81
N PHE A 804 45.49 -2.11 39.95
CA PHE A 804 45.94 -1.04 39.08
C PHE A 804 46.95 -1.64 38.10
N GLY A 805 46.51 -1.86 36.86
CA GLY A 805 47.30 -2.41 35.74
C GLY A 805 47.44 -1.46 34.58
N GLY A 806 47.86 -1.99 33.44
CA GLY A 806 47.96 -1.25 32.18
C GLY A 806 49.25 -0.47 31.98
N THR A 807 49.31 0.23 30.84
CA THR A 807 50.48 1.02 30.43
C THR A 807 50.31 2.53 30.59
N GLY A 808 49.06 3.00 30.87
CA GLY A 808 48.73 4.40 31.13
C GLY A 808 48.97 4.77 32.60
N SER A 809 49.40 6.02 32.88
CA SER A 809 49.50 6.53 34.22
C SER A 809 48.12 6.79 34.85
N LEU A 810 48.01 6.61 36.15
CA LEU A 810 46.79 6.83 36.90
C LEU A 810 46.98 7.91 37.97
N SER A 811 46.21 8.98 37.89
CA SER A 811 46.05 9.97 38.95
C SER A 811 44.77 9.71 39.71
N ILE A 812 44.80 9.54 41.00
CA ILE A 812 43.64 9.14 41.82
C ILE A 812 43.33 10.27 42.80
N SER A 813 42.18 10.89 42.66
CA SER A 813 41.63 11.91 43.54
C SER A 813 40.45 11.38 44.37
N GLY A 814 40.17 12.00 45.51
CA GLY A 814 39.13 11.60 46.44
C GLY A 814 39.63 10.55 47.46
N THR A 815 38.70 10.10 48.32
CA THR A 815 39.05 9.23 49.45
C THR A 815 38.20 7.95 49.36
N PRO A 816 38.82 6.81 48.95
CA PRO A 816 38.12 5.54 49.02
C PRO A 816 37.85 5.15 50.48
N THR A 817 36.65 4.64 50.81
CA THR A 817 36.27 4.34 52.20
C THR A 817 36.83 3.01 52.69
N THR A 818 36.91 2.03 51.81
CA THR A 818 37.45 0.70 52.18
C THR A 818 38.03 -0.01 50.97
N LEU A 819 39.30 -0.31 50.97
CA LEU A 819 40.00 -1.19 50.03
C LEU A 819 40.49 -2.42 50.78
N THR A 820 40.04 -3.64 50.37
CA THR A 820 40.44 -4.85 51.08
C THR A 820 41.85 -5.29 50.67
N HIS A 821 42.10 -5.49 49.35
CA HIS A 821 43.41 -5.84 48.84
C HIS A 821 43.71 -4.91 47.64
N VAL A 822 44.91 -4.37 47.56
CA VAL A 822 45.36 -3.50 46.48
C VAL A 822 46.59 -4.10 45.82
N ILE A 823 46.52 -4.24 44.49
CA ILE A 823 47.59 -4.79 43.67
C ILE A 823 47.99 -3.77 42.61
N PHE A 824 49.20 -3.38 42.56
CA PHE A 824 49.77 -2.51 41.49
C PHE A 824 50.56 -3.42 40.54
N ALA A 825 50.12 -3.44 39.28
CA ALA A 825 50.73 -4.19 38.19
C ALA A 825 50.93 -3.31 36.94
N ASN A 826 50.79 -2.01 37.07
CA ASN A 826 50.96 -1.01 36.01
C ASN A 826 52.42 -0.72 35.69
N THR A 827 52.75 -0.49 34.42
CA THR A 827 54.12 -0.17 33.97
C THR A 827 54.43 1.33 34.03
N THR A 828 53.44 2.15 34.39
CA THR A 828 53.53 3.59 34.59
C THR A 828 53.08 3.98 36.00
N ALA A 829 53.24 5.25 36.37
CA ALA A 829 52.94 5.62 37.76
C ALA A 829 51.44 5.61 38.11
N VAL A 830 51.13 5.04 39.28
CA VAL A 830 49.85 5.28 39.98
C VAL A 830 50.12 6.34 41.06
N THR A 831 49.36 7.43 41.07
CA THR A 831 49.54 8.56 41.98
C THR A 831 48.23 8.89 42.69
N PRO A 832 48.04 8.49 43.95
CA PRO A 832 46.90 8.91 44.76
C PRO A 832 47.05 10.35 45.24
N ALA A 833 45.94 11.09 45.32
CA ALA A 833 45.89 12.43 45.85
C ALA A 833 45.34 12.53 47.29
N SER A 834 45.05 11.38 47.93
CA SER A 834 44.46 11.32 49.27
C SER A 834 45.00 10.15 50.09
N ASN A 835 44.72 10.16 51.39
CA ASN A 835 45.01 9.06 52.31
C ASN A 835 44.15 7.82 52.00
N TRP A 836 44.72 6.62 52.13
CA TRP A 836 44.04 5.36 51.92
C TRP A 836 44.10 4.43 53.18
N THR A 837 42.99 3.76 53.41
CA THR A 837 42.91 2.66 54.36
C THR A 837 42.72 1.36 53.60
N ILE A 838 43.61 0.42 53.75
CA ILE A 838 43.63 -0.89 53.09
C ILE A 838 43.47 -1.94 54.14
N GLY A 839 42.29 -2.61 54.16
CA GLY A 839 41.91 -3.61 55.15
C GLY A 839 42.62 -4.97 54.94
N GLY A 840 43.34 -5.17 53.85
CA GLY A 840 44.09 -6.36 53.48
C GLY A 840 45.48 -6.00 52.98
N ASN A 841 45.93 -6.65 51.90
CA ASN A 841 47.29 -6.57 51.40
C ASN A 841 47.49 -5.38 50.44
N PHE A 842 48.67 -4.80 50.48
CA PHE A 842 49.24 -3.86 49.51
C PHE A 842 50.34 -4.59 48.75
N ILE A 843 50.16 -4.80 47.46
CA ILE A 843 51.07 -5.56 46.60
C ILE A 843 51.52 -4.72 45.42
N LEU A 844 52.82 -4.50 45.28
CA LEU A 844 53.46 -3.86 44.17
C LEU A 844 54.26 -4.89 43.38
N THR A 845 53.79 -5.20 42.14
CA THR A 845 54.48 -6.22 41.30
C THR A 845 55.72 -5.66 40.61
N GLY A 846 56.59 -6.52 40.05
CA GLY A 846 57.93 -6.17 39.64
C GLY A 846 58.13 -5.01 38.67
N THR A 847 57.17 -4.66 37.83
CA THR A 847 57.23 -3.56 36.90
C THR A 847 56.39 -2.34 37.32
N ALA A 848 55.64 -2.48 38.43
CA ALA A 848 54.75 -1.42 38.89
C ALA A 848 55.46 -0.21 39.47
N ILE A 849 54.87 0.97 39.28
CA ILE A 849 55.38 2.22 39.84
C ILE A 849 54.27 2.84 40.68
N PHE A 850 54.53 3.11 41.94
CA PHE A 850 53.57 3.75 42.84
C PHE A 850 54.21 5.03 43.45
N ASN A 851 53.54 6.17 43.18
CA ASN A 851 53.95 7.48 43.72
C ASN A 851 53.06 7.84 44.91
N ALA A 852 53.53 7.66 46.11
CA ALA A 852 52.78 7.86 47.34
C ALA A 852 52.46 9.34 47.65
N GLY A 853 53.22 10.28 47.12
CA GLY A 853 53.06 11.74 47.32
C GLY A 853 53.25 12.12 48.78
N VAL A 854 52.30 12.86 49.35
CA VAL A 854 52.30 13.35 50.75
C VAL A 854 51.29 12.59 51.60
N ASN A 855 50.71 11.53 51.05
CA ASN A 855 49.56 10.85 51.66
C ASN A 855 49.94 9.81 52.74
N THR A 856 48.92 9.45 53.57
CA THR A 856 49.05 8.38 54.53
C THR A 856 48.36 7.11 54.02
N PHE A 857 49.08 5.97 54.12
CA PHE A 857 48.54 4.65 53.72
C PHE A 857 48.51 3.75 54.99
N THR A 858 47.31 3.41 55.40
CA THR A 858 47.10 2.48 56.53
C THR A 858 46.81 1.09 56.01
N ILE A 859 47.62 0.11 56.33
CA ILE A 859 47.57 -1.25 55.77
C ILE A 859 47.37 -2.27 56.90
N ALA A 860 46.30 -3.05 56.84
CA ALA A 860 45.98 -4.04 57.82
C ALA A 860 46.45 -5.47 57.46
N GLY A 861 46.87 -5.72 56.21
CA GLY A 861 47.44 -6.97 55.75
C GLY A 861 48.93 -6.85 55.49
N ASP A 862 49.46 -7.63 54.53
CA ASP A 862 50.86 -7.59 54.10
C ASP A 862 51.16 -6.45 53.15
N LEU A 863 52.37 -5.95 53.20
CA LEU A 863 52.95 -5.06 52.23
C LEU A 863 54.00 -5.80 51.43
N THR A 864 53.76 -6.03 50.15
CA THR A 864 54.72 -6.65 49.23
C THR A 864 55.14 -5.68 48.16
N SER A 865 56.39 -5.33 48.07
CA SER A 865 56.90 -4.34 47.11
C SER A 865 57.98 -4.94 46.25
N ASN A 866 57.62 -5.45 45.06
CA ASN A 866 58.56 -5.97 44.06
C ASN A 866 58.78 -4.97 42.91
N GLY A 867 58.06 -3.82 42.90
CA GLY A 867 58.11 -2.75 41.95
C GLY A 867 58.87 -1.51 42.49
N THR A 868 58.58 -0.34 41.88
CA THR A 868 59.13 0.95 42.32
C THR A 868 58.12 1.67 43.22
N LEU A 869 58.44 1.83 44.49
CA LEU A 869 57.65 2.63 45.42
C LEU A 869 58.36 3.97 45.65
N ASN A 870 57.77 5.05 45.19
CA ASN A 870 58.25 6.41 45.41
C ASN A 870 57.59 6.98 46.66
N GLY A 871 58.23 6.85 47.82
CA GLY A 871 57.66 7.27 49.12
C GLY A 871 57.41 8.77 49.22
N ASN A 872 58.25 9.62 48.55
CA ASN A 872 58.18 11.07 48.65
C ASN A 872 58.18 11.52 50.13
N THR A 873 57.08 12.15 50.61
CA THR A 873 56.87 12.59 51.99
C THR A 873 55.66 11.87 52.63
N SER A 874 55.37 10.66 52.15
CA SER A 874 54.21 9.86 52.58
C SER A 874 54.44 9.13 53.90
N VAL A 875 53.33 8.73 54.53
CA VAL A 875 53.34 7.89 55.75
C VAL A 875 52.73 6.56 55.41
N PHE A 876 53.45 5.47 55.63
CA PHE A 876 52.93 4.11 55.58
C PHE A 876 52.77 3.57 57.02
N THR A 877 51.51 3.22 57.35
CA THR A 877 51.14 2.67 58.67
C THR A 877 50.68 1.21 58.52
N MET A 878 51.44 0.31 59.09
CA MET A 878 51.03 -1.13 59.15
C MET A 878 50.28 -1.40 60.44
N THR A 879 49.02 -1.83 60.25
CA THR A 879 48.10 -2.18 61.37
C THR A 879 47.80 -3.69 61.45
N GLY A 880 48.35 -4.49 60.51
CA GLY A 880 48.15 -5.94 60.45
C GLY A 880 48.58 -6.69 61.70
N ASN A 881 47.86 -7.80 61.97
CA ASN A 881 48.19 -8.66 63.11
C ASN A 881 47.89 -10.15 62.80
N PRO A 882 48.81 -10.88 62.17
CA PRO A 882 50.11 -10.46 61.72
C PRO A 882 50.05 -9.69 60.42
N GLY A 883 51.04 -8.85 60.15
CA GLY A 883 51.31 -8.20 58.86
C GLY A 883 52.81 -8.43 58.47
N ASN A 884 53.08 -8.54 57.17
CA ASN A 884 54.43 -8.73 56.65
C ASN A 884 54.86 -7.60 55.71
N ILE A 885 56.11 -7.23 55.72
CA ILE A 885 56.76 -6.45 54.68
C ILE A 885 57.69 -7.39 53.92
N SER A 886 57.47 -7.41 52.60
CA SER A 886 58.27 -8.22 51.69
C SER A 886 58.49 -7.56 50.38
N GLY A 887 59.45 -8.04 49.58
CA GLY A 887 59.68 -7.61 48.20
C GLY A 887 61.18 -7.42 47.83
N ASN A 888 61.39 -7.24 46.52
CA ASN A 888 62.68 -6.97 45.91
C ASN A 888 62.43 -6.20 44.59
N PRO A 889 62.94 -4.98 44.32
CA PRO A 889 64.08 -4.32 44.97
C PRO A 889 63.75 -3.66 46.32
N LEU A 890 64.74 -3.17 46.97
CA LEU A 890 64.68 -2.55 48.29
C LEU A 890 63.71 -1.37 48.30
N THR A 891 62.60 -1.51 49.02
CA THR A 891 61.54 -0.51 49.12
C THR A 891 62.00 0.67 50.00
N THR A 892 61.69 1.89 49.59
CA THR A 892 62.00 3.10 50.38
C THR A 892 60.70 3.79 50.79
N PHE A 893 60.46 3.83 52.10
CA PHE A 893 59.42 4.65 52.71
C PHE A 893 59.97 6.00 53.15
N TYR A 894 59.12 7.05 53.16
CA TYR A 894 59.47 8.31 53.79
C TYR A 894 59.23 8.18 55.30
N ASP A 895 58.00 8.16 55.78
CA ASP A 895 57.60 7.80 57.14
C ASP A 895 57.00 6.38 57.15
N TYR A 896 57.42 5.61 58.09
CA TYR A 896 56.90 4.26 58.25
C TYR A 896 56.44 4.03 59.70
N THR A 897 55.20 3.57 59.90
CA THR A 897 54.59 3.37 61.24
C THR A 897 54.13 1.92 61.40
N VAL A 898 54.56 1.30 62.46
CA VAL A 898 54.07 -0.01 62.90
C VAL A 898 53.05 0.18 64.02
N SER A 899 51.81 -0.21 63.78
CA SER A 899 50.71 -0.16 64.78
C SER A 899 50.11 -1.55 65.06
N GLY A 900 50.39 -2.54 64.20
CA GLY A 900 50.08 -3.94 64.39
C GLY A 900 51.27 -4.80 64.74
N SER A 901 51.15 -6.13 64.64
CA SER A 901 52.28 -7.08 64.77
C SER A 901 52.81 -7.31 63.34
N VAL A 902 53.99 -6.73 63.04
CA VAL A 902 54.56 -6.71 61.69
C VAL A 902 55.94 -7.41 61.66
N SER A 903 56.14 -8.20 60.60
CA SER A 903 57.43 -8.87 60.33
C SER A 903 58.05 -8.32 59.03
N ALA A 904 59.35 -7.93 59.08
CA ALA A 904 60.10 -7.61 57.86
C ALA A 904 60.71 -8.89 57.30
N LEU A 905 60.24 -9.36 56.15
CA LEU A 905 60.75 -10.56 55.50
C LEU A 905 61.89 -10.24 54.50
N ASN A 906 62.06 -8.98 54.12
CA ASN A 906 63.12 -8.45 53.24
C ASN A 906 63.58 -7.09 53.77
N ASP A 907 64.77 -6.66 53.31
CA ASP A 907 65.30 -5.33 53.57
C ASP A 907 64.46 -4.23 52.99
N PHE A 908 64.35 -3.13 53.77
CA PHE A 908 63.67 -1.93 53.26
C PHE A 908 64.30 -0.63 53.80
N ASN A 909 64.04 0.46 53.12
CA ASN A 909 64.56 1.76 53.49
C ASN A 909 63.54 2.66 54.16
N VAL A 910 63.91 3.43 55.17
CA VAL A 910 63.15 4.53 55.74
C VAL A 910 63.99 5.78 55.56
N SER A 911 63.47 6.76 54.81
CA SER A 911 64.22 7.96 54.49
C SER A 911 64.02 9.10 55.49
N HIS A 912 62.90 8.99 56.32
CA HIS A 912 62.61 10.00 57.36
C HIS A 912 62.27 9.29 58.70
N ASN A 913 61.06 9.18 59.19
CA ASN A 913 60.75 8.65 60.51
C ASN A 913 60.32 7.17 60.50
N PHE A 914 60.75 6.47 61.50
CA PHE A 914 60.22 5.11 61.82
C PHE A 914 59.50 5.15 63.15
N THR A 915 58.20 4.82 63.15
CA THR A 915 57.44 4.82 64.37
C THR A 915 56.94 3.39 64.67
N ASN A 916 57.37 2.81 65.77
CA ASN A 916 56.90 1.49 66.19
C ASN A 916 56.06 1.56 67.46
N ASN A 917 54.78 1.36 67.31
CA ASN A 917 53.81 1.40 68.41
C ASN A 917 53.34 0.01 68.86
N ASN A 918 53.83 -1.06 68.26
CA ASN A 918 53.43 -2.42 68.59
C ASN A 918 54.59 -3.42 68.33
N ALA A 919 54.29 -4.69 68.03
CA ALA A 919 55.32 -5.71 67.81
C ALA A 919 55.90 -5.55 66.35
N PHE A 920 57.19 -5.40 66.26
CA PHE A 920 57.90 -5.39 64.97
C PHE A 920 59.00 -6.44 65.02
N ASN A 921 59.07 -7.28 63.98
CA ASN A 921 60.09 -8.34 63.88
C ASN A 921 60.89 -8.15 62.54
N ALA A 922 62.17 -7.86 62.65
CA ALA A 922 63.07 -7.64 61.48
C ALA A 922 64.13 -8.78 61.40
N THR A 923 63.83 -9.96 61.84
CA THR A 923 64.87 -11.05 61.88
C THR A 923 65.24 -11.59 60.50
N GLN A 924 64.45 -11.29 59.47
CA GLN A 924 64.75 -11.74 58.11
C GLN A 924 64.99 -10.53 57.12
N GLY A 925 64.82 -9.28 57.58
CA GLY A 925 65.03 -8.09 56.83
C GLY A 925 65.64 -6.96 57.66
N THR A 926 66.56 -6.22 57.12
CA THR A 926 67.22 -5.05 57.73
C THR A 926 66.43 -3.75 57.40
N VAL A 927 66.20 -2.95 58.42
CA VAL A 927 65.66 -1.59 58.22
C VAL A 927 66.82 -0.64 57.99
N PHE A 928 66.93 -0.06 56.76
CA PHE A 928 67.96 0.92 56.42
C PHE A 928 67.39 2.34 56.60
N PHE A 929 68.00 3.14 57.42
CA PHE A 929 67.73 4.57 57.51
C PHE A 929 68.59 5.32 56.50
N THR A 930 67.89 5.84 55.43
CA THR A 930 68.59 6.39 54.25
C THR A 930 68.25 7.89 54.02
N GLY A 931 68.81 8.52 53.00
CA GLY A 931 68.40 9.87 52.52
C GLY A 931 69.14 11.01 53.16
N ALA A 932 68.80 12.24 52.70
CA ALA A 932 69.56 13.46 53.01
C ALA A 932 68.84 14.31 54.10
N GLY A 933 67.89 13.82 54.81
CA GLY A 933 67.15 14.49 55.87
C GLY A 933 67.35 13.84 57.23
N ALA A 934 67.10 14.54 58.30
CA ALA A 934 67.06 13.94 59.65
C ALA A 934 65.97 12.88 59.76
N SER A 935 66.19 11.88 60.58
CA SER A 935 65.21 10.84 60.84
C SER A 935 64.98 10.63 62.36
N ILE A 936 63.84 10.18 62.74
CA ILE A 936 63.49 9.82 64.13
C ILE A 936 63.08 8.38 64.24
N ILE A 937 63.61 7.58 65.13
CA ILE A 937 63.12 6.29 65.54
C ILE A 937 62.32 6.49 66.81
N GLN A 938 61.03 6.31 66.77
CA GLN A 938 60.12 6.65 67.85
C GLN A 938 58.97 5.63 67.98
N GLY A 939 58.08 5.76 68.98
CA GLY A 939 56.85 4.97 69.15
C GLY A 939 56.63 4.56 70.63
N THR A 940 55.63 3.72 70.82
CA THR A 940 55.12 3.29 72.12
C THR A 940 55.27 1.77 72.39
N ALA A 941 55.83 1.00 71.43
CA ALA A 941 56.03 -0.44 71.59
C ALA A 941 56.92 -0.73 72.84
N SER A 942 56.51 -1.81 73.56
CA SER A 942 57.32 -2.23 74.72
C SER A 942 57.23 -3.81 74.87
N PRO A 943 58.31 -4.49 74.55
CA PRO A 943 59.67 -3.99 74.23
C PRO A 943 59.67 -3.37 72.82
N TYR A 944 60.52 -2.38 72.64
CA TYR A 944 60.73 -1.76 71.35
C TYR A 944 61.81 -2.52 70.57
N ASN A 945 61.36 -3.51 69.80
CA ASN A 945 62.19 -4.42 69.05
C ASN A 945 62.57 -3.93 67.68
N LEU A 946 63.87 -3.92 67.37
CA LEU A 946 64.39 -3.55 66.04
C LEU A 946 65.66 -4.45 65.83
N ALA A 947 65.38 -5.72 65.45
CA ALA A 947 66.38 -6.81 65.49
C ALA A 947 67.54 -6.53 64.54
N GLN A 948 67.31 -5.99 63.31
CA GLN A 948 68.43 -5.60 62.38
C GLN A 948 68.08 -4.21 61.80
N PHE A 949 69.03 -3.27 61.97
CA PHE A 949 68.84 -1.98 61.30
C PHE A 949 70.17 -1.37 60.90
N ALA A 950 70.14 -0.50 59.88
CA ALA A 950 71.34 0.12 59.37
C ALA A 950 71.16 1.61 59.15
N ILE A 951 72.13 2.40 59.39
CA ILE A 951 72.21 3.83 59.09
C ILE A 951 73.00 4.04 57.82
N SER A 952 72.35 4.58 56.79
CA SER A 952 73.00 4.88 55.52
C SER A 952 72.54 6.30 55.04
N LYS A 953 72.69 7.26 55.91
CA LYS A 953 72.34 8.68 55.64
C LYS A 953 73.41 9.37 54.85
N SER A 954 73.00 10.41 54.09
CA SER A 954 74.04 11.32 53.52
C SER A 954 74.87 11.94 54.62
N THR A 955 76.14 12.13 54.35
CA THR A 955 77.07 12.70 55.34
C THR A 955 76.51 13.95 55.99
N GLY A 956 76.58 14.03 57.32
CA GLY A 956 76.07 15.13 58.12
C GLY A 956 74.56 15.07 58.49
N ASN A 957 73.87 14.01 58.04
CA ASN A 957 72.46 13.78 58.47
C ASN A 957 72.42 12.75 59.59
N THR A 958 71.38 12.96 60.50
CA THR A 958 71.29 12.22 61.74
C THR A 958 70.00 11.41 61.79
N THR A 959 70.11 10.20 62.25
CA THR A 959 68.94 9.41 62.74
C THR A 959 68.97 9.49 64.25
N THR A 960 67.96 10.02 64.87
CA THR A 960 67.81 10.19 66.30
C THR A 960 66.89 9.17 66.94
N LEU A 961 67.35 8.54 68.04
CA LEU A 961 66.43 7.73 68.85
C LEU A 961 65.58 8.62 69.75
N ALA A 962 64.28 8.43 69.85
CA ALA A 962 63.33 8.97 70.79
C ALA A 962 62.75 7.93 71.73
N VAL A 963 63.26 6.71 71.65
CA VAL A 963 62.84 5.55 72.49
C VAL A 963 64.02 4.59 72.75
N ASN A 964 63.95 3.77 73.78
CA ASN A 964 64.93 2.67 73.98
C ASN A 964 64.67 1.57 72.90
N VAL A 965 65.71 1.16 72.25
CA VAL A 965 65.65 0.07 71.30
C VAL A 965 66.21 -1.19 71.91
N THR A 966 65.48 -2.27 71.83
CA THR A 966 65.82 -3.54 72.42
C THR A 966 65.94 -4.65 71.39
N ASP A 967 66.59 -5.73 71.72
CA ASP A 967 66.67 -6.96 70.94
C ASP A 967 67.33 -6.78 69.56
N VAL A 968 68.27 -5.85 69.45
CA VAL A 968 69.09 -5.60 68.26
C VAL A 968 70.04 -6.76 68.02
N ALA A 969 69.87 -7.48 66.89
CA ALA A 969 70.79 -8.52 66.50
C ALA A 969 72.07 -7.86 65.84
N ASP A 970 71.87 -7.07 64.79
CA ASP A 970 72.91 -6.36 64.09
C ASP A 970 72.56 -4.84 63.85
N LEU A 971 73.62 -3.99 64.14
CA LEU A 971 73.49 -2.57 63.86
C LEU A 971 74.66 -2.14 62.95
N HIS A 972 74.32 -1.69 61.76
CA HIS A 972 75.36 -1.16 60.85
C HIS A 972 75.17 0.34 60.65
N ILE A 973 76.23 1.13 60.76
CA ILE A 973 76.33 2.54 60.49
C ILE A 973 77.24 2.75 59.30
N PHE A 974 76.71 2.67 58.07
CA PHE A 974 77.47 2.77 56.84
C PHE A 974 77.84 4.22 56.55
N SER A 975 76.99 5.19 56.83
CA SER A 975 77.26 6.65 56.66
C SER A 975 76.25 7.47 57.46
N GLY A 976 76.56 8.71 57.76
CA GLY A 976 75.79 9.62 58.58
C GLY A 976 75.89 9.36 60.08
N THR A 977 74.92 9.75 60.87
CA THR A 977 74.96 9.71 62.31
C THR A 977 73.74 8.96 62.89
N LEU A 978 74.03 8.07 63.81
CA LEU A 978 72.98 7.55 64.74
C LEU A 978 73.12 8.26 66.08
N ASP A 979 72.22 9.15 66.46
CA ASP A 979 72.18 9.81 67.76
C ASP A 979 71.20 9.06 68.68
N ALA A 980 71.76 8.32 69.60
CA ALA A 980 70.97 7.57 70.63
C ALA A 980 70.44 8.49 71.72
N SER A 981 70.91 9.80 71.75
CA SER A 981 70.44 10.76 72.75
C SER A 981 70.57 10.22 74.18
N SER A 982 69.50 10.28 74.97
CA SER A 982 69.41 9.63 76.29
C SER A 982 68.85 8.23 76.29
N PHE A 983 68.57 7.58 75.10
CA PHE A 983 67.99 6.24 75.00
C PHE A 983 69.02 5.18 74.82
N THR A 984 68.65 3.94 75.24
CA THR A 984 69.55 2.81 75.20
C THR A 984 69.34 1.91 74.02
N ILE A 985 70.33 1.30 73.47
CA ILE A 985 70.34 0.24 72.51
C ILE A 985 70.76 -1.07 73.23
N THR A 986 69.83 -2.01 73.31
CA THR A 986 70.10 -3.30 73.91
C THR A 986 70.21 -4.37 72.83
N GLN A 987 71.30 -5.06 72.77
CA GLN A 987 71.64 -6.06 71.77
C GLN A 987 71.15 -7.46 72.09
N ASN A 988 71.05 -8.32 71.08
CA ASN A 988 70.84 -9.73 71.14
C ASN A 988 71.83 -10.47 70.24
N ASN A 989 73.03 -10.68 70.78
CA ASN A 989 74.12 -11.48 70.22
C ASN A 989 74.60 -11.06 68.76
N GLY A 990 74.53 -9.86 68.44
CA GLY A 990 74.87 -9.38 67.07
C GLY A 990 76.17 -8.56 66.93
N LEU A 991 76.27 -7.84 65.75
CA LEU A 991 77.42 -7.07 65.38
C LEU A 991 77.04 -5.56 65.40
N LEU A 992 77.92 -4.74 65.99
CA LEU A 992 77.94 -3.33 65.74
C LEU A 992 79.11 -3.00 64.74
N SER A 993 78.71 -2.45 63.57
CA SER A 993 79.64 -1.96 62.52
C SER A 993 79.45 -0.49 62.38
N ILE A 994 80.61 0.30 62.43
CA ILE A 994 80.63 1.74 62.10
C ILE A 994 81.70 1.97 61.07
N GLU A 995 81.33 2.37 59.89
CA GLU A 995 82.17 2.57 58.73
C GLU A 995 82.87 3.96 58.82
N ASP A 996 83.88 4.27 57.95
CA ASP A 996 84.55 5.53 57.83
C ASP A 996 83.60 6.70 57.67
N ASN A 997 83.83 7.77 58.52
CA ASN A 997 82.97 8.96 58.55
C ASN A 997 81.47 8.75 58.94
N ALA A 998 81.20 7.63 59.60
CA ALA A 998 79.91 7.36 60.22
C ALA A 998 80.03 7.54 61.74
N PHE A 999 78.93 7.97 62.39
CA PHE A 999 79.02 8.36 63.81
C PHE A 999 77.86 7.69 64.60
N LEU A 1000 78.21 7.21 65.84
CA LEU A 1000 77.25 6.88 66.90
C LEU A 1000 77.38 7.91 68.00
N LEU A 1001 76.40 8.72 68.26
CA LEU A 1001 76.36 9.70 69.36
C LEU A 1001 75.63 9.06 70.54
N LEU A 1002 76.21 9.08 71.71
CA LEU A 1002 75.66 8.61 73.00
C LEU A 1002 75.45 9.77 73.93
N GLY A 1003 74.32 10.02 74.47
CA GLY A 1003 74.00 11.14 75.32
C GLY A 1003 73.77 10.70 76.77
N GLY A 1004 73.81 11.57 77.73
CA GLY A 1004 73.61 11.32 79.16
C GLY A 1004 74.61 10.43 79.79
N THR A 1005 74.15 9.38 80.47
CA THR A 1005 74.98 8.38 81.14
C THR A 1005 75.12 7.04 80.33
N ASN A 1006 74.68 7.09 79.01
CA ASN A 1006 74.73 5.91 78.19
C ASN A 1006 76.10 5.43 77.89
N SER A 1007 76.30 4.10 77.89
CA SER A 1007 77.52 3.43 77.48
C SER A 1007 77.36 2.92 76.02
N LEU A 1008 78.46 2.64 75.38
CA LEU A 1008 78.45 1.96 74.07
C LEU A 1008 77.64 0.65 74.24
N PRO A 1009 76.65 0.39 73.32
CA PRO A 1009 75.82 -0.85 73.37
C PRO A 1009 76.77 -2.06 73.35
N ALA A 1010 76.45 -3.01 74.17
CA ALA A 1010 77.34 -4.19 74.34
C ALA A 1010 76.94 -5.30 73.29
N PHE A 1011 77.41 -5.21 72.07
CA PHE A 1011 77.34 -6.26 71.05
C PHE A 1011 78.39 -7.32 71.19
N ASN A 1012 78.15 -8.60 70.64
CA ASN A 1012 79.13 -9.66 70.71
C ASN A 1012 80.34 -9.42 69.80
N ALA A 1013 80.16 -8.65 68.74
CA ALA A 1013 81.25 -8.22 67.85
C ALA A 1013 81.19 -6.76 67.49
N TYR A 1014 82.30 -6.19 67.22
CA TYR A 1014 82.41 -4.75 66.79
C TYR A 1014 83.33 -4.68 65.57
N TYR A 1015 82.86 -3.94 64.58
CA TYR A 1015 83.69 -3.47 63.47
C TYR A 1015 83.66 -1.96 63.47
N LEU A 1016 84.81 -1.37 63.78
CA LEU A 1016 84.90 0.06 63.85
C LEU A 1016 86.05 0.52 62.90
N ASP A 1017 85.72 1.17 61.87
CA ASP A 1017 86.71 1.66 60.88
C ASP A 1017 87.53 2.84 61.45
N THR A 1018 88.63 3.18 60.81
CA THR A 1018 89.67 4.11 61.34
C THR A 1018 89.29 5.57 61.50
N LEU A 1019 88.24 5.95 60.72
CA LEU A 1019 87.65 7.31 60.77
C LEU A 1019 86.23 7.27 61.37
N SER A 1020 85.73 6.19 62.00
CA SER A 1020 84.52 6.12 62.72
C SER A 1020 84.61 6.80 64.09
N THR A 1021 83.46 7.47 64.52
CA THR A 1021 83.38 8.04 65.85
C THR A 1021 82.00 7.96 66.44
#